data_d2b8f71bccf5032d720b3dc7ec2f3548
#
_entry.id   d2b8f71bccf5032d720b3dc7ec2f3548
#
_cell.length_a   1.000
_cell.length_b   1.000
_cell.length_c   1.000
_cell.angle_alpha   90.00
_cell.angle_beta   90.00
_cell.angle_gamma   90.00
#
_symmetry.space_group_name_H-M   'P 1'
#
loop_
_entity.id
_entity.type
_entity.pdbx_description
1 polymer ?
#
loop_
_entity_poly.entity_id
_entity_poly.type
_entity_poly.pdbx_seq_one_letter_code
_entity_poly.pdbx_strand_id
1 'polypeptide(L)'
;MATKIEDLLNNDAFTNRHIGSSSEQKNQMLDYLGFDNLDKLIDEIVPDIIRRKEPMKIANGMSELAALKQLRNLARMNIRYKSFIGQGYYNAITPPVIQRNIQENPAWYSAYTPYQPEISQGRLEALMNFQTMVADLTGMDLANASMLDEATACAEAMALCHRVSKSKSNVFFVANDCYAQNIEVIKTRAEPLNIEVVIGDPLVELKELDCFGVLLQYPNTYGGFSDYSNLIESVHQKKALVAISADLLSLTLLKPPGEMGADLVVGNTQRFGVPIGYGGPHAAYMSINEKYKRSMPGRIIGASVDTKGRLAYRLALQTREQHIRREKATSNICTAQALLAIMASMYAVYHGPQGLKNIAGRIFRYASVFADGMEKMGFRIVNETFFDTLTIEVKNSDAIVMQAEKNGYNINVFSKTLVSVSFDELSTPEDIEYLWRIFNTESNLNSQILFEKDKTQINKNLKRKSKFLTHKVFNTYRSETNMMRYIRYLGDKDIALDRSMIPLGSCTMKLNAAAELIPVTWPEFSQIHPAVPMNQVIGYQQMISELEEMLCETTGYSAISLQPNSGAQGEYAGLIAIRGYHRSRGDDNRNICLIPASAHGTNPASAQMAGMKVVVVKTADSGNIDLADLKSKCKDNADNLAAIMITYPSTHGVFEKDVKEVCEIIHNAGGQVYIDGANMNAMVGISAPGEFGGDVSHLNLHKTFAIPHGGGGPGVGPIGVKEHLVNFLPTTPLNNTDVGSIAGAPWGSGSILPISWMYIAMLGKDGLYDSTCNAILNANYITKRLEEHYPILYSDENGRVAHECIVDIRPIKDTVGISVDDVAKRLIDYGFHAPTMSFPVAGTLMIEPTESESLDELDRFCDAMIQIRKEIQKVESGEYSTEDNPLINSPHTLEMVTSTKWNFSYSREEAAYPLESLRRVKYWPPVSRVDNVYGDKNLICSCPSIENYK
;
A
#
# COMPACT_ATOMS: atom_id res chain seq x y z
N MET A 1 -27.76 10.27 44.28
CA MET A 1 -26.39 9.95 44.78
C MET A 1 -25.41 10.78 43.98
N ALA A 2 -24.35 11.33 44.59
CA ALA A 2 -23.33 12.00 43.80
C ALA A 2 -22.58 10.95 42.92
N THR A 3 -22.50 11.20 41.63
CA THR A 3 -21.77 10.35 40.72
C THR A 3 -20.30 10.24 41.19
N LYS A 4 -19.73 9.05 41.27
CA LYS A 4 -18.35 8.86 41.62
C LYS A 4 -17.42 9.55 40.61
N ILE A 5 -16.33 10.10 41.07
CA ILE A 5 -15.37 10.78 40.16
C ILE A 5 -14.82 9.83 39.11
N GLU A 6 -14.69 8.56 39.43
CA GLU A 6 -14.27 7.48 38.53
C GLU A 6 -15.23 7.33 37.35
N ASP A 7 -16.54 7.39 37.59
CA ASP A 7 -17.58 7.31 36.55
C ASP A 7 -17.56 8.56 35.65
N LEU A 8 -17.12 9.69 36.15
CA LEU A 8 -16.98 10.93 35.39
C LEU A 8 -15.71 10.93 34.53
N LEU A 9 -14.64 10.27 34.97
CA LEU A 9 -13.41 10.15 34.22
C LEU A 9 -13.52 9.17 33.04
N ASN A 10 -14.42 8.22 33.07
CA ASN A 10 -14.64 7.24 31.99
C ASN A 10 -15.43 7.80 30.81
N ASN A 11 -16.01 8.99 30.90
CA ASN A 11 -16.75 9.59 29.79
C ASN A 11 -15.88 9.94 28.57
N ASP A 12 -14.56 10.03 28.75
CA ASP A 12 -13.60 10.30 27.68
C ASP A 12 -12.90 9.03 27.17
N ALA A 13 -13.38 7.84 27.49
CA ALA A 13 -12.83 6.59 26.98
C ALA A 13 -13.00 6.51 25.46
N PHE A 14 -11.88 6.37 24.76
CA PHE A 14 -11.87 6.31 23.29
C PHE A 14 -12.68 5.12 22.74
N THR A 15 -12.77 4.01 23.48
CA THR A 15 -13.59 2.85 23.10
C THR A 15 -15.01 3.24 22.74
N ASN A 16 -15.63 4.16 23.51
CA ASN A 16 -16.99 4.66 23.23
C ASN A 16 -17.07 5.62 22.01
N ARG A 17 -15.92 6.05 21.48
CA ARG A 17 -15.83 6.86 20.24
C ARG A 17 -15.54 5.99 19.03
N HIS A 18 -14.80 4.90 19.24
CA HIS A 18 -14.42 3.98 18.17
C HIS A 18 -15.53 2.99 17.82
N ILE A 19 -16.15 2.36 18.82
CA ILE A 19 -17.25 1.42 18.62
C ILE A 19 -18.52 2.21 18.27
N GLY A 20 -19.09 1.92 17.09
CA GLY A 20 -20.22 2.68 16.55
C GLY A 20 -21.54 2.47 17.28
N SER A 21 -21.77 1.29 17.87
CA SER A 21 -23.00 0.94 18.57
C SER A 21 -22.93 1.27 20.05
N SER A 22 -23.95 1.97 20.57
CA SER A 22 -24.12 2.20 22.02
C SER A 22 -24.45 0.89 22.74
N SER A 23 -24.33 0.89 24.09
CA SER A 23 -24.70 -0.28 24.90
C SER A 23 -26.16 -0.68 24.69
N GLU A 24 -27.11 0.29 24.53
CA GLU A 24 -28.50 0.02 24.24
C GLU A 24 -28.68 -0.61 22.86
N GLN A 25 -27.99 -0.11 21.84
CA GLN A 25 -28.04 -0.67 20.49
C GLN A 25 -27.43 -2.08 20.43
N LYS A 26 -26.34 -2.34 21.16
CA LYS A 26 -25.78 -3.70 21.31
C LYS A 26 -26.80 -4.66 21.92
N ASN A 27 -27.53 -4.26 22.99
CA ASN A 27 -28.58 -5.08 23.57
C ASN A 27 -29.70 -5.34 22.56
N GLN A 28 -30.11 -4.34 21.78
CA GLN A 28 -31.12 -4.53 20.73
C GLN A 28 -30.66 -5.56 19.68
N MET A 29 -29.40 -5.52 19.26
CA MET A 29 -28.88 -6.53 18.35
C MET A 29 -28.80 -7.92 18.97
N LEU A 30 -28.40 -8.03 20.24
CA LEU A 30 -28.35 -9.29 20.99
C LEU A 30 -29.73 -9.89 21.17
N ASP A 31 -30.73 -9.09 21.57
CA ASP A 31 -32.11 -9.50 21.68
C ASP A 31 -32.65 -10.03 20.33
N TYR A 32 -32.34 -9.36 19.24
CA TYR A 32 -32.72 -9.79 17.89
C TYR A 32 -32.08 -11.13 17.49
N LEU A 33 -30.84 -11.38 17.96
CA LEU A 33 -30.15 -12.64 17.78
C LEU A 33 -30.53 -13.75 18.76
N GLY A 34 -31.28 -13.42 19.83
CA GLY A 34 -31.70 -14.34 20.87
C GLY A 34 -30.69 -14.61 21.97
N PHE A 35 -29.79 -13.66 22.24
CA PHE A 35 -28.76 -13.77 23.29
C PHE A 35 -28.96 -12.79 24.42
N ASP A 36 -28.71 -13.23 25.65
CA ASP A 36 -28.85 -12.39 26.88
C ASP A 36 -27.67 -11.37 26.99
N ASN A 37 -26.51 -11.70 26.45
CA ASN A 37 -25.31 -10.85 26.51
C ASN A 37 -24.27 -11.24 25.44
N LEU A 38 -23.27 -10.38 25.27
CA LEU A 38 -22.22 -10.53 24.26
C LEU A 38 -21.34 -11.75 24.50
N ASP A 39 -21.02 -12.06 25.77
CA ASP A 39 -20.17 -13.21 26.10
C ASP A 39 -20.79 -14.52 25.63
N LYS A 40 -22.12 -14.72 25.81
CA LYS A 40 -22.81 -15.90 25.31
C LYS A 40 -22.80 -16.03 23.81
N LEU A 41 -22.88 -14.92 23.09
CA LEU A 41 -22.70 -14.92 21.62
C LEU A 41 -21.30 -15.37 21.24
N ILE A 42 -20.27 -14.81 21.87
CA ILE A 42 -18.87 -15.16 21.60
C ILE A 42 -18.58 -16.61 21.99
N ASP A 43 -19.17 -17.08 23.09
CA ASP A 43 -19.04 -18.48 23.56
C ASP A 43 -19.62 -19.48 22.57
N GLU A 44 -20.69 -19.12 21.85
CA GLU A 44 -21.27 -19.99 20.82
C GLU A 44 -20.43 -20.02 19.54
N ILE A 45 -19.84 -18.87 19.14
CA ILE A 45 -19.21 -18.70 17.82
C ILE A 45 -17.74 -19.13 17.82
N VAL A 46 -16.98 -18.74 18.84
CA VAL A 46 -15.53 -18.93 18.88
C VAL A 46 -15.17 -20.28 19.50
N PRO A 47 -14.48 -21.18 18.76
CA PRO A 47 -14.11 -22.49 19.31
C PRO A 47 -13.19 -22.37 20.55
N ASP A 48 -13.51 -23.13 21.61
CA ASP A 48 -12.73 -23.16 22.87
C ASP A 48 -11.25 -23.47 22.65
N ILE A 49 -10.94 -24.29 21.65
CA ILE A 49 -9.57 -24.76 21.37
C ILE A 49 -8.62 -23.64 20.99
N ILE A 50 -9.14 -22.52 20.45
CA ILE A 50 -8.30 -21.37 20.01
C ILE A 50 -8.37 -20.21 20.98
N ARG A 51 -9.25 -20.23 22.00
CA ARG A 51 -9.40 -19.13 22.95
C ARG A 51 -8.16 -18.92 23.79
N ARG A 52 -7.83 -17.66 23.98
CA ARG A 52 -6.79 -17.27 24.94
C ARG A 52 -7.23 -17.62 26.35
N LYS A 53 -6.29 -18.15 27.13
CA LYS A 53 -6.53 -18.49 28.55
C LYS A 53 -6.28 -17.30 29.47
N GLU A 54 -5.38 -16.40 29.06
CA GLU A 54 -4.97 -15.23 29.82
C GLU A 54 -5.29 -13.96 29.05
N PRO A 55 -5.74 -12.90 29.73
CA PRO A 55 -5.93 -11.59 29.10
C PRO A 55 -4.64 -11.05 28.49
N MET A 56 -4.76 -10.20 27.48
CA MET A 56 -3.59 -9.53 26.88
C MET A 56 -2.86 -8.67 27.93
N LYS A 57 -1.53 -8.73 27.92
CA LYS A 57 -0.65 -7.90 28.76
C LYS A 57 -0.44 -6.51 28.15
N ILE A 58 -1.50 -5.90 27.68
CA ILE A 58 -1.54 -4.53 27.19
C ILE A 58 -2.12 -3.65 28.27
N ALA A 59 -1.66 -2.42 28.36
CA ALA A 59 -2.18 -1.44 29.33
C ALA A 59 -3.68 -1.15 29.10
N ASN A 60 -4.34 -0.56 30.08
CA ASN A 60 -5.69 -0.04 29.91
C ASN A 60 -5.72 1.10 28.90
N GLY A 61 -6.84 1.30 28.23
CA GLY A 61 -7.00 2.34 27.23
C GLY A 61 -6.80 3.74 27.77
N MET A 62 -6.27 4.62 26.93
CA MET A 62 -6.01 6.03 27.23
C MET A 62 -7.04 6.92 26.56
N SER A 63 -7.29 8.10 27.15
CA SER A 63 -8.00 9.15 26.40
C SER A 63 -7.16 9.65 25.21
N GLU A 64 -7.80 10.20 24.19
CA GLU A 64 -7.12 10.80 23.03
C GLU A 64 -6.04 11.80 23.45
N LEU A 65 -6.37 12.67 24.41
CA LEU A 65 -5.41 13.66 24.93
C LEU A 65 -4.20 13.01 25.61
N ALA A 66 -4.40 11.97 26.40
CA ALA A 66 -3.31 11.28 27.10
C ALA A 66 -2.39 10.56 26.11
N ALA A 67 -2.96 9.84 25.12
CA ALA A 67 -2.22 9.14 24.09
C ALA A 67 -1.40 10.13 23.21
N LEU A 68 -2.03 11.21 22.74
CA LEU A 68 -1.33 12.26 21.99
C LEU A 68 -0.19 12.90 22.80
N LYS A 69 -0.40 13.12 24.11
CA LYS A 69 0.65 13.67 24.98
C LYS A 69 1.81 12.70 25.15
N GLN A 70 1.53 11.40 25.33
CA GLN A 70 2.56 10.38 25.46
C GLN A 70 3.36 10.26 24.16
N LEU A 71 2.69 10.12 23.03
CA LEU A 71 3.35 10.03 21.74
C LEU A 71 4.14 11.30 21.40
N ARG A 72 3.64 12.48 21.81
CA ARG A 72 4.38 13.76 21.66
C ARG A 72 5.66 13.79 22.49
N ASN A 73 5.67 13.16 23.66
CA ASN A 73 6.89 13.04 24.46
C ASN A 73 7.91 12.13 23.76
N LEU A 74 7.49 11.00 23.19
CA LEU A 74 8.35 10.14 22.38
C LEU A 74 8.89 10.90 21.16
N ALA A 75 8.04 11.59 20.42
CA ALA A 75 8.44 12.39 19.27
C ALA A 75 9.55 13.40 19.61
N ARG A 76 9.45 14.08 20.75
CA ARG A 76 10.44 15.06 21.23
C ARG A 76 11.79 14.47 21.62
N MET A 77 11.89 13.15 21.78
CA MET A 77 13.18 12.48 22.02
C MET A 77 13.99 12.32 20.73
N ASN A 78 13.36 12.51 19.56
CA ASN A 78 14.05 12.52 18.28
C ASN A 78 14.78 13.85 18.08
N ILE A 79 16.01 13.79 17.58
CA ILE A 79 16.82 14.96 17.24
C ILE A 79 16.69 15.22 15.75
N ARG A 80 16.09 16.35 15.38
CA ARG A 80 15.92 16.76 13.99
C ARG A 80 17.12 17.61 13.54
N TYR A 81 18.12 17.00 12.95
CA TYR A 81 19.15 17.72 12.22
C TYR A 81 18.74 17.89 10.76
N LYS A 82 19.25 18.95 10.13
CA LYS A 82 19.01 19.19 8.70
C LYS A 82 19.77 18.15 7.88
N SER A 83 19.06 17.36 7.08
CA SER A 83 19.65 16.24 6.35
C SER A 83 20.18 16.68 4.98
N PHE A 84 21.42 16.39 4.72
CA PHE A 84 22.10 16.46 3.42
C PHE A 84 22.65 15.08 3.03
N ILE A 85 22.01 14.01 3.52
CA ILE A 85 22.42 12.62 3.26
C ILE A 85 22.07 12.21 1.82
N GLY A 86 20.88 12.53 1.35
CA GLY A 86 20.41 12.12 0.01
C GLY A 86 20.14 10.62 -0.08
N GLN A 87 20.86 9.92 -0.95
CA GLN A 87 20.78 8.46 -1.12
C GLN A 87 19.37 7.95 -1.41
N GLY A 88 18.62 8.68 -2.26
CA GLY A 88 17.26 8.35 -2.65
C GLY A 88 16.15 8.91 -1.75
N TYR A 89 16.51 9.61 -0.66
CA TYR A 89 15.58 10.25 0.28
C TYR A 89 15.94 11.72 0.45
N TYR A 90 14.98 12.61 0.17
CA TYR A 90 15.21 14.06 0.15
C TYR A 90 14.04 14.78 0.81
N ASN A 91 14.28 15.88 1.48
CA ASN A 91 13.18 16.68 1.97
C ASN A 91 12.45 17.37 0.81
N ALA A 92 11.13 17.41 0.92
CA ALA A 92 10.25 18.09 -0.02
C ALA A 92 9.23 18.94 0.73
N ILE A 93 8.77 20.01 0.12
CA ILE A 93 7.72 20.86 0.67
C ILE A 93 6.36 20.31 0.22
N THR A 94 5.61 19.74 1.15
CA THR A 94 4.20 19.41 0.88
C THR A 94 3.40 20.72 0.85
N PRO A 95 2.80 21.09 -0.29
CA PRO A 95 1.96 22.29 -0.31
C PRO A 95 0.81 22.17 0.69
N PRO A 96 0.57 23.18 1.55
CA PRO A 96 -0.47 23.10 2.59
C PRO A 96 -1.87 22.75 2.04
N VAL A 97 -2.19 23.18 0.83
CA VAL A 97 -3.46 22.85 0.17
C VAL A 97 -3.56 21.35 -0.14
N ILE A 98 -2.46 20.67 -0.44
CA ILE A 98 -2.42 19.22 -0.67
C ILE A 98 -2.45 18.49 0.67
N GLN A 99 -1.64 18.90 1.64
CA GLN A 99 -1.62 18.29 2.97
C GLN A 99 -3.03 18.29 3.58
N ARG A 100 -3.68 19.46 3.65
CA ARG A 100 -4.98 19.64 4.30
C ARG A 100 -6.13 18.96 3.57
N ASN A 101 -6.11 18.95 2.23
CA ASN A 101 -7.24 18.48 1.44
C ASN A 101 -7.07 17.07 0.86
N ILE A 102 -5.92 16.41 1.07
CA ILE A 102 -5.67 15.01 0.69
C ILE A 102 -5.18 14.20 1.89
N GLN A 103 -4.00 14.53 2.43
CA GLN A 103 -3.37 13.73 3.49
C GLN A 103 -4.19 13.73 4.79
N GLU A 104 -4.80 14.86 5.14
CA GLU A 104 -5.61 15.05 6.34
C GLU A 104 -7.12 14.96 6.06
N ASN A 105 -7.55 14.59 4.85
CA ASN A 105 -8.95 14.59 4.45
C ASN A 105 -9.50 13.16 4.33
N PRO A 106 -10.50 12.77 5.15
CA PRO A 106 -11.06 11.41 5.14
C PRO A 106 -11.69 11.01 3.81
N ALA A 107 -12.18 11.93 2.99
CA ALA A 107 -12.67 11.64 1.64
C ALA A 107 -11.59 10.99 0.74
N TRP A 108 -10.30 11.17 1.07
CA TRP A 108 -9.18 10.60 0.34
C TRP A 108 -8.50 9.45 1.08
N TYR A 109 -8.15 9.61 2.36
CA TYR A 109 -7.41 8.58 3.07
C TYR A 109 -8.26 7.39 3.49
N SER A 110 -9.57 7.55 3.69
CA SER A 110 -10.46 6.46 4.11
C SER A 110 -11.11 5.70 2.95
N ALA A 111 -10.77 6.00 1.71
CA ALA A 111 -11.25 5.31 0.53
C ALA A 111 -10.53 3.97 0.31
N TYR A 112 -11.18 3.04 -0.42
CA TYR A 112 -10.60 1.76 -0.80
C TYR A 112 -10.00 1.78 -2.21
N THR A 113 -9.30 0.71 -2.58
CA THR A 113 -8.83 0.47 -3.95
C THR A 113 -9.98 0.57 -4.96
N PRO A 114 -9.81 1.27 -6.10
CA PRO A 114 -10.90 1.59 -7.02
C PRO A 114 -11.35 0.41 -7.91
N TYR A 115 -11.71 -0.72 -7.29
CA TYR A 115 -12.25 -1.88 -8.02
C TYR A 115 -13.62 -1.61 -8.63
N GLN A 116 -14.40 -0.72 -8.02
CA GLN A 116 -15.69 -0.24 -8.55
C GLN A 116 -15.50 1.15 -9.15
N PRO A 117 -15.34 1.24 -10.47
CA PRO A 117 -14.94 2.50 -11.12
C PRO A 117 -16.00 3.61 -10.99
N GLU A 118 -17.28 3.26 -10.96
CA GLU A 118 -18.37 4.25 -10.96
C GLU A 118 -18.39 5.13 -9.70
N ILE A 119 -17.84 4.64 -8.59
CA ILE A 119 -17.73 5.38 -7.31
C ILE A 119 -16.31 5.78 -6.97
N SER A 120 -15.42 5.76 -7.95
CA SER A 120 -13.98 5.98 -7.76
C SER A 120 -13.38 6.87 -8.84
N GLN A 121 -14.20 7.62 -9.56
CA GLN A 121 -13.76 8.40 -10.73
C GLN A 121 -12.77 9.50 -10.38
N GLY A 122 -12.86 10.07 -9.17
CA GLY A 122 -11.92 11.09 -8.71
C GLY A 122 -10.53 10.51 -8.42
N ARG A 123 -10.46 9.40 -7.67
CA ARG A 123 -9.18 8.69 -7.42
C ARG A 123 -8.56 8.19 -8.70
N LEU A 124 -9.37 7.60 -9.59
CA LEU A 124 -8.91 7.09 -10.88
C LEU A 124 -8.35 8.21 -11.77
N GLU A 125 -8.99 9.37 -11.80
CA GLU A 125 -8.48 10.56 -12.52
C GLU A 125 -7.15 11.05 -11.92
N ALA A 126 -7.04 11.10 -10.59
CA ALA A 126 -5.80 11.49 -9.91
C ALA A 126 -4.64 10.50 -10.18
N LEU A 127 -4.93 9.20 -10.21
CA LEU A 127 -3.93 8.17 -10.56
C LEU A 127 -3.59 8.17 -12.06
N MET A 128 -4.52 8.54 -12.94
CA MET A 128 -4.23 8.78 -14.34
C MET A 128 -3.28 9.97 -14.53
N ASN A 129 -3.45 11.04 -13.74
CA ASN A 129 -2.50 12.14 -13.68
C ASN A 129 -1.11 11.67 -13.25
N PHE A 130 -1.03 10.78 -12.25
CA PHE A 130 0.22 10.17 -11.79
C PHE A 130 0.92 9.40 -12.91
N GLN A 131 0.22 8.51 -13.60
CA GLN A 131 0.78 7.71 -14.70
C GLN A 131 1.32 8.61 -15.82
N THR A 132 0.55 9.64 -16.19
CA THR A 132 0.93 10.61 -17.21
C THR A 132 2.18 11.38 -16.79
N MET A 133 2.23 11.83 -15.55
CA MET A 133 3.39 12.52 -14.98
C MET A 133 4.66 11.68 -15.09
N VAL A 134 4.58 10.42 -14.64
CA VAL A 134 5.75 9.51 -14.65
C VAL A 134 6.18 9.20 -16.07
N ALA A 135 5.26 8.84 -16.96
CA ALA A 135 5.57 8.54 -18.36
C ALA A 135 6.22 9.74 -19.08
N ASP A 136 5.65 10.93 -18.92
CA ASP A 136 6.19 12.16 -19.53
C ASP A 136 7.60 12.49 -19.02
N LEU A 137 7.82 12.38 -17.70
CA LEU A 137 9.13 12.70 -17.12
C LEU A 137 10.20 11.70 -17.51
N THR A 138 9.88 10.41 -17.51
CA THR A 138 10.82 9.33 -17.87
C THR A 138 11.04 9.19 -19.38
N GLY A 139 10.13 9.77 -20.20
CA GLY A 139 10.18 9.62 -21.65
C GLY A 139 9.77 8.21 -22.12
N MET A 140 8.97 7.49 -21.30
CA MET A 140 8.49 6.15 -21.59
C MET A 140 7.04 6.19 -22.07
N ASP A 141 6.56 5.08 -22.68
CA ASP A 141 5.22 5.01 -23.28
C ASP A 141 4.12 4.88 -22.23
N LEU A 142 4.38 4.21 -21.11
CA LEU A 142 3.38 3.80 -20.12
C LEU A 142 3.99 3.72 -18.72
N ALA A 143 3.25 4.17 -17.71
CA ALA A 143 3.57 3.97 -16.30
C ALA A 143 2.43 3.26 -15.55
N ASN A 144 2.76 2.60 -14.43
CA ASN A 144 1.77 2.06 -13.50
C ASN A 144 1.26 3.11 -12.50
N ALA A 145 0.25 2.74 -11.71
CA ALA A 145 -0.42 3.65 -10.77
C ALA A 145 0.23 3.69 -9.38
N SER A 146 1.29 3.04 -9.13
CA SER A 146 2.32 3.08 -8.09
C SER A 146 2.92 1.71 -7.79
N MET A 147 4.08 1.72 -7.14
CA MET A 147 4.80 0.59 -6.55
C MET A 147 4.97 0.85 -5.05
N LEU A 148 5.64 -0.07 -4.34
CA LEU A 148 5.78 -0.01 -2.88
C LEU A 148 6.86 0.97 -2.43
N ASP A 149 8.09 0.81 -2.92
CA ASP A 149 9.22 1.72 -2.76
C ASP A 149 10.22 1.53 -3.92
N GLU A 150 11.27 2.36 -3.99
CA GLU A 150 12.25 2.30 -5.08
C GLU A 150 13.00 0.96 -5.12
N ALA A 151 13.43 0.45 -3.97
CA ALA A 151 14.20 -0.77 -3.90
C ALA A 151 13.40 -2.00 -4.36
N THR A 152 12.13 -2.09 -3.93
CA THR A 152 11.23 -3.14 -4.41
C THR A 152 10.88 -2.96 -5.88
N ALA A 153 10.77 -1.72 -6.38
CA ALA A 153 10.56 -1.46 -7.81
C ALA A 153 11.77 -1.90 -8.64
N CYS A 154 13.01 -1.72 -8.15
CA CYS A 154 14.22 -2.25 -8.77
C CYS A 154 14.22 -3.79 -8.83
N ALA A 155 13.79 -4.45 -7.75
CA ALA A 155 13.67 -5.92 -7.73
C ALA A 155 12.56 -6.43 -8.67
N GLU A 156 11.44 -5.71 -8.78
CA GLU A 156 10.39 -6.01 -9.77
C GLU A 156 10.88 -5.75 -11.21
N ALA A 157 11.77 -4.78 -11.42
CA ALA A 157 12.42 -4.55 -12.72
C ALA A 157 13.29 -5.75 -13.12
N MET A 158 14.08 -6.31 -12.18
CA MET A 158 14.81 -7.56 -12.37
C MET A 158 13.87 -8.69 -12.78
N ALA A 159 12.78 -8.89 -12.04
CA ALA A 159 11.80 -9.94 -12.30
C ALA A 159 11.10 -9.77 -13.66
N LEU A 160 10.82 -8.52 -14.08
CA LEU A 160 10.27 -8.23 -15.40
C LEU A 160 11.30 -8.55 -16.49
N CYS A 161 12.55 -8.09 -16.35
CA CYS A 161 13.63 -8.39 -17.28
C CYS A 161 13.82 -9.90 -17.44
N HIS A 162 13.86 -10.65 -16.33
CA HIS A 162 13.99 -12.12 -16.35
C HIS A 162 12.86 -12.79 -17.15
N ARG A 163 11.64 -12.30 -16.99
CA ARG A 163 10.43 -12.87 -17.65
C ARG A 163 10.37 -12.61 -19.14
N VAL A 164 10.85 -11.44 -19.62
CA VAL A 164 10.63 -11.01 -21.01
C VAL A 164 11.91 -10.95 -21.86
N SER A 165 13.08 -11.06 -21.24
CA SER A 165 14.36 -11.08 -21.97
C SER A 165 14.45 -12.29 -22.90
N LYS A 166 15.16 -12.12 -24.03
CA LYS A 166 15.50 -13.17 -24.96
C LYS A 166 16.91 -13.72 -24.75
N SER A 167 17.66 -13.19 -23.79
CA SER A 167 18.93 -13.75 -23.35
C SER A 167 18.72 -15.08 -22.66
N LYS A 168 19.71 -15.99 -22.79
CA LYS A 168 19.71 -17.28 -22.09
C LYS A 168 20.50 -17.24 -20.78
N SER A 169 21.14 -16.13 -20.48
CA SER A 169 21.88 -15.92 -19.22
C SER A 169 20.92 -15.87 -18.05
N ASN A 170 21.37 -16.34 -16.88
CA ASN A 170 20.67 -16.20 -15.61
C ASN A 170 21.27 -15.09 -14.73
N VAL A 171 22.11 -14.24 -15.32
CA VAL A 171 22.77 -13.13 -14.63
C VAL A 171 21.96 -11.84 -14.76
N PHE A 172 21.72 -11.18 -13.65
CA PHE A 172 21.27 -9.79 -13.58
C PHE A 172 22.43 -8.90 -13.15
N PHE A 173 22.78 -7.94 -13.98
CA PHE A 173 23.86 -7.00 -13.67
C PHE A 173 23.31 -5.77 -12.97
N VAL A 174 23.96 -5.34 -11.88
CA VAL A 174 23.63 -4.12 -11.14
C VAL A 174 24.86 -3.23 -11.10
N ALA A 175 24.74 -1.99 -11.56
CA ALA A 175 25.83 -1.04 -11.46
C ALA A 175 26.23 -0.81 -9.99
N ASN A 176 27.53 -0.79 -9.71
CA ASN A 176 28.07 -0.66 -8.35
C ASN A 176 27.83 0.72 -7.74
N ASP A 177 27.38 1.66 -8.54
CA ASP A 177 26.97 3.02 -8.16
C ASP A 177 25.46 3.19 -8.02
N CYS A 178 24.69 2.10 -7.96
CA CYS A 178 23.29 2.10 -7.49
C CYS A 178 23.23 2.35 -5.98
N TYR A 179 22.06 2.82 -5.49
CA TYR A 179 21.86 2.95 -4.05
C TYR A 179 21.96 1.59 -3.34
N ALA A 180 22.59 1.58 -2.17
CA ALA A 180 22.85 0.35 -1.42
C ALA A 180 21.57 -0.43 -1.10
N GLN A 181 20.50 0.26 -0.69
CA GLN A 181 19.21 -0.36 -0.40
C GLN A 181 18.59 -1.03 -1.64
N ASN A 182 18.78 -0.47 -2.84
CA ASN A 182 18.30 -1.08 -4.08
C ASN A 182 19.06 -2.40 -4.35
N ILE A 183 20.36 -2.40 -4.17
CA ILE A 183 21.23 -3.58 -4.33
C ILE A 183 20.83 -4.68 -3.34
N GLU A 184 20.61 -4.33 -2.06
CA GLU A 184 20.27 -5.31 -1.02
C GLU A 184 18.90 -5.97 -1.28
N VAL A 185 17.86 -5.22 -1.61
CA VAL A 185 16.55 -5.80 -1.91
C VAL A 185 16.58 -6.65 -3.18
N ILE A 186 17.36 -6.27 -4.20
CA ILE A 186 17.57 -7.10 -5.39
C ILE A 186 18.21 -8.44 -5.04
N LYS A 187 19.26 -8.47 -4.20
CA LYS A 187 19.87 -9.72 -3.72
C LYS A 187 18.87 -10.61 -3.01
N THR A 188 18.10 -10.04 -2.07
CA THR A 188 17.07 -10.78 -1.33
C THR A 188 16.01 -11.39 -2.25
N ARG A 189 15.63 -10.69 -3.32
CA ARG A 189 14.62 -11.16 -4.29
C ARG A 189 15.19 -12.13 -5.34
N ALA A 190 16.48 -12.05 -5.64
CA ALA A 190 17.17 -12.90 -6.60
C ALA A 190 17.49 -14.31 -6.05
N GLU A 191 17.87 -14.38 -4.77
CA GLU A 191 18.34 -15.60 -4.13
C GLU A 191 17.34 -16.75 -4.24
N PRO A 192 16.04 -16.62 -3.86
CA PRO A 192 15.08 -17.72 -3.93
C PRO A 192 14.82 -18.23 -5.35
N LEU A 193 15.06 -17.39 -6.33
CA LEU A 193 14.85 -17.69 -7.76
C LEU A 193 16.13 -18.20 -8.44
N ASN A 194 17.22 -18.37 -7.67
CA ASN A 194 18.55 -18.75 -8.17
C ASN A 194 19.07 -17.80 -9.28
N ILE A 195 18.70 -16.52 -9.23
CA ILE A 195 19.21 -15.49 -10.13
C ILE A 195 20.58 -15.04 -9.61
N GLU A 196 21.59 -15.09 -10.47
CA GLU A 196 22.92 -14.57 -10.16
C GLU A 196 22.95 -13.05 -10.30
N VAL A 197 23.32 -12.33 -9.24
CA VAL A 197 23.46 -10.87 -9.24
C VAL A 197 24.93 -10.50 -9.29
N VAL A 198 25.35 -9.90 -10.39
CA VAL A 198 26.73 -9.38 -10.57
C VAL A 198 26.71 -7.87 -10.38
N ILE A 199 27.55 -7.39 -9.45
CA ILE A 199 27.70 -5.96 -9.16
C ILE A 199 29.07 -5.49 -9.65
N GLY A 200 29.08 -4.45 -10.50
CA GLY A 200 30.33 -3.96 -11.08
C GLY A 200 30.21 -2.62 -11.79
N ASP A 201 31.32 -2.19 -12.40
CA ASP A 201 31.30 -1.00 -13.24
C ASP A 201 30.72 -1.34 -14.62
N PRO A 202 29.59 -0.71 -15.01
CA PRO A 202 28.92 -1.04 -16.25
C PRO A 202 29.75 -0.77 -17.51
N LEU A 203 30.75 0.13 -17.42
CA LEU A 203 31.64 0.44 -18.55
C LEU A 203 32.78 -0.56 -18.72
N VAL A 204 33.05 -1.38 -17.71
CA VAL A 204 34.11 -2.38 -17.69
C VAL A 204 33.53 -3.79 -17.88
N GLU A 205 32.72 -4.25 -16.90
CA GLU A 205 32.29 -5.65 -16.83
C GLU A 205 31.26 -6.03 -17.90
N LEU A 206 30.36 -5.12 -18.30
CA LEU A 206 29.34 -5.42 -19.30
C LEU A 206 29.91 -5.69 -20.72
N LYS A 207 31.17 -5.37 -20.96
CA LYS A 207 31.77 -5.67 -22.26
C LYS A 207 31.85 -7.18 -22.52
N GLU A 208 32.20 -7.96 -21.47
CA GLU A 208 32.43 -9.41 -21.58
C GLU A 208 31.30 -10.23 -20.96
N LEU A 209 30.49 -9.64 -20.09
CA LEU A 209 29.45 -10.34 -19.35
C LEU A 209 28.18 -10.51 -20.18
N ASP A 210 27.68 -11.74 -20.27
CA ASP A 210 26.32 -12.02 -20.74
C ASP A 210 25.31 -11.99 -19.58
N CYS A 211 24.27 -11.19 -19.72
CA CYS A 211 23.19 -11.05 -18.73
C CYS A 211 21.81 -11.06 -19.41
N PHE A 212 20.74 -11.21 -18.62
CA PHE A 212 19.39 -11.05 -19.12
C PHE A 212 18.86 -9.63 -18.94
N GLY A 213 19.44 -8.89 -18.01
CA GLY A 213 19.06 -7.52 -17.69
C GLY A 213 20.13 -6.78 -16.91
N VAL A 214 20.05 -5.46 -16.96
CA VAL A 214 20.98 -4.52 -16.34
C VAL A 214 20.18 -3.48 -15.57
N LEU A 215 20.62 -3.13 -14.35
CA LEU A 215 20.15 -1.95 -13.63
C LEU A 215 21.24 -0.88 -13.54
N LEU A 216 20.87 0.33 -13.94
CA LEU A 216 21.69 1.54 -13.80
C LEU A 216 20.96 2.53 -12.87
N GLN A 217 21.70 3.48 -12.26
CA GLN A 217 21.16 4.55 -11.42
C GLN A 217 21.40 5.93 -12.06
N TYR A 218 20.39 6.83 -12.01
CA TYR A 218 20.43 8.12 -12.69
C TYR A 218 19.67 9.23 -11.93
N PRO A 219 20.37 10.18 -11.27
CA PRO A 219 21.82 10.18 -10.96
C PRO A 219 22.22 9.01 -10.08
N ASN A 220 23.50 8.65 -10.08
CA ASN A 220 24.03 7.55 -9.29
C ASN A 220 24.25 7.93 -7.81
N THR A 221 24.66 6.96 -6.98
CA THR A 221 24.85 7.14 -5.53
C THR A 221 25.84 8.24 -5.17
N TYR A 222 26.82 8.51 -6.06
CA TYR A 222 27.79 9.59 -5.89
C TYR A 222 27.31 10.95 -6.38
N GLY A 223 26.14 11.00 -7.01
CA GLY A 223 25.54 12.21 -7.59
C GLY A 223 25.83 12.42 -9.07
N GLY A 224 26.71 11.61 -9.68
CA GLY A 224 27.08 11.69 -11.09
C GLY A 224 25.99 11.17 -12.02
N PHE A 225 26.01 11.64 -13.27
CA PHE A 225 25.13 11.16 -14.34
C PHE A 225 25.85 11.20 -15.71
N SER A 226 25.46 10.27 -16.59
CA SER A 226 26.04 10.11 -17.91
C SER A 226 24.99 9.82 -18.98
N ASP A 227 25.34 9.98 -20.27
CA ASP A 227 24.51 9.50 -21.38
C ASP A 227 24.75 8.02 -21.59
N TYR A 228 23.80 7.19 -21.23
CA TYR A 228 23.90 5.74 -21.35
C TYR A 228 23.50 5.20 -22.74
N SER A 229 23.20 6.05 -23.73
CA SER A 229 22.68 5.63 -25.04
C SER A 229 23.53 4.54 -25.71
N ASN A 230 24.87 4.72 -25.77
CA ASN A 230 25.77 3.74 -26.38
C ASN A 230 25.86 2.43 -25.57
N LEU A 231 25.84 2.53 -24.24
CA LEU A 231 25.83 1.36 -23.35
C LEU A 231 24.59 0.54 -23.55
N ILE A 232 23.43 1.20 -23.58
CA ILE A 232 22.11 0.56 -23.79
C ILE A 232 22.11 -0.17 -25.14
N GLU A 233 22.59 0.46 -26.19
CA GLU A 233 22.68 -0.18 -27.51
C GLU A 233 23.55 -1.45 -27.47
N SER A 234 24.69 -1.42 -26.80
CA SER A 234 25.57 -2.59 -26.65
C SER A 234 24.94 -3.73 -25.89
N VAL A 235 24.16 -3.42 -24.83
CA VAL A 235 23.40 -4.40 -24.03
C VAL A 235 22.27 -5.03 -24.87
N HIS A 236 21.56 -4.22 -25.66
CA HIS A 236 20.52 -4.73 -26.58
C HIS A 236 21.07 -5.69 -27.64
N GLN A 237 22.30 -5.48 -28.12
CA GLN A 237 22.96 -6.41 -29.05
C GLN A 237 23.14 -7.81 -28.45
N LYS A 238 23.28 -7.90 -27.11
CA LYS A 238 23.30 -9.17 -26.35
C LYS A 238 21.90 -9.69 -25.98
N LYS A 239 20.84 -9.06 -26.46
CA LYS A 239 19.41 -9.38 -26.18
C LYS A 239 19.01 -9.23 -24.73
N ALA A 240 19.78 -8.53 -23.92
CA ALA A 240 19.46 -8.14 -22.57
C ALA A 240 18.66 -6.84 -22.55
N LEU A 241 17.99 -6.57 -21.42
CA LEU A 241 17.18 -5.37 -21.21
C LEU A 241 17.88 -4.41 -20.26
N VAL A 242 17.58 -3.13 -20.39
CA VAL A 242 18.13 -2.10 -19.50
C VAL A 242 17.01 -1.42 -18.71
N ALA A 243 17.10 -1.56 -17.39
CA ALA A 243 16.35 -0.81 -16.40
C ALA A 243 17.20 0.36 -15.89
N ILE A 244 16.59 1.52 -15.69
CA ILE A 244 17.24 2.67 -15.05
C ILE A 244 16.42 3.09 -13.85
N SER A 245 17.05 3.12 -12.66
CA SER A 245 16.47 3.77 -11.49
C SER A 245 16.75 5.27 -11.57
N ALA A 246 15.71 6.10 -11.60
CA ALA A 246 15.85 7.53 -11.89
C ALA A 246 15.10 8.43 -10.91
N ASP A 247 15.74 9.52 -10.51
CA ASP A 247 15.11 10.61 -9.78
C ASP A 247 14.25 11.49 -10.71
N LEU A 248 12.93 11.46 -10.54
CA LEU A 248 11.99 12.21 -11.39
C LEU A 248 12.23 13.72 -11.39
N LEU A 249 12.68 14.31 -10.29
CA LEU A 249 12.91 15.75 -10.23
C LEU A 249 14.08 16.14 -11.11
N SER A 250 15.15 15.36 -11.11
CA SER A 250 16.31 15.56 -11.99
C SER A 250 15.92 15.51 -13.47
N LEU A 251 14.94 14.64 -13.82
CA LEU A 251 14.47 14.48 -15.20
C LEU A 251 13.71 15.71 -15.75
N THR A 252 13.39 16.68 -14.91
CA THR A 252 12.89 17.98 -15.42
C THR A 252 13.96 18.79 -16.14
N LEU A 253 15.25 18.52 -15.85
CA LEU A 253 16.43 19.17 -16.42
C LEU A 253 17.29 18.25 -17.27
N LEU A 254 17.37 16.95 -16.90
CA LEU A 254 18.24 15.96 -17.53
C LEU A 254 17.52 15.19 -18.65
N LYS A 255 18.30 14.69 -19.61
CA LYS A 255 17.81 13.83 -20.71
C LYS A 255 17.11 12.61 -20.12
N PRO A 256 15.85 12.34 -20.50
CA PRO A 256 15.10 11.21 -19.95
C PRO A 256 15.69 9.86 -20.35
N PRO A 257 15.64 8.84 -19.47
CA PRO A 257 16.10 7.48 -19.80
C PRO A 257 15.40 6.87 -21.01
N GLY A 258 14.11 7.13 -21.24
CA GLY A 258 13.40 6.67 -22.44
C GLY A 258 14.03 7.21 -23.74
N GLU A 259 14.50 8.46 -23.74
CA GLU A 259 15.20 9.06 -24.88
C GLU A 259 16.64 8.51 -25.07
N MET A 260 17.19 7.82 -24.06
CA MET A 260 18.45 7.10 -24.17
C MET A 260 18.26 5.68 -24.71
N GLY A 261 17.00 5.18 -24.75
CA GLY A 261 16.67 3.84 -25.22
C GLY A 261 16.41 2.81 -24.13
N ALA A 262 16.26 3.22 -22.86
CA ALA A 262 15.92 2.32 -21.75
C ALA A 262 14.65 1.51 -22.05
N ASP A 263 14.60 0.25 -21.62
CA ASP A 263 13.42 -0.62 -21.75
C ASP A 263 12.39 -0.32 -20.66
N LEU A 264 12.86 0.02 -19.46
CA LEU A 264 12.04 0.39 -18.32
C LEU A 264 12.78 1.36 -17.41
N VAL A 265 12.01 2.19 -16.70
CA VAL A 265 12.51 3.15 -15.72
C VAL A 265 11.73 2.96 -14.43
N VAL A 266 12.45 2.85 -13.32
CA VAL A 266 11.90 2.74 -11.97
C VAL A 266 12.41 3.90 -11.11
N GLY A 267 11.88 4.04 -9.91
CA GLY A 267 12.28 5.06 -8.96
C GLY A 267 11.16 5.37 -7.99
N ASN A 268 11.25 6.49 -7.27
CA ASN A 268 10.16 6.93 -6.42
C ASN A 268 9.76 8.39 -6.68
N THR A 269 8.58 8.77 -6.21
CA THR A 269 8.01 10.11 -6.40
C THR A 269 8.06 10.96 -5.13
N GLN A 270 8.84 10.55 -4.13
CA GLN A 270 8.89 11.19 -2.81
C GLN A 270 9.18 12.69 -2.91
N ARG A 271 10.09 13.11 -3.80
CA ARG A 271 10.45 14.53 -4.02
C ARG A 271 9.30 15.40 -4.56
N PHE A 272 8.18 14.78 -4.94
CA PHE A 272 6.98 15.49 -5.39
C PHE A 272 6.02 15.74 -4.20
N GLY A 273 6.53 16.41 -3.16
CA GLY A 273 5.77 16.88 -2.02
C GLY A 273 5.35 15.80 -1.02
N VAL A 274 5.95 14.62 -1.04
CA VAL A 274 5.71 13.59 -0.03
C VAL A 274 6.76 13.72 1.08
N PRO A 275 6.37 13.73 2.38
CA PRO A 275 7.32 13.78 3.47
C PRO A 275 8.31 12.63 3.44
N ILE A 276 9.55 12.86 3.90
CA ILE A 276 10.61 11.85 3.92
C ILE A 276 10.27 10.67 4.85
N GLY A 277 9.58 10.93 5.97
CA GLY A 277 8.86 9.96 6.79
C GLY A 277 9.65 8.80 7.35
N TYR A 278 10.90 9.02 7.73
CA TYR A 278 11.81 7.96 8.20
C TYR A 278 11.95 6.80 7.18
N GLY A 279 11.84 7.14 5.90
CA GLY A 279 11.97 6.22 4.78
C GLY A 279 10.69 5.78 4.10
N GLY A 280 9.53 6.15 4.63
CA GLY A 280 8.24 5.84 4.00
C GLY A 280 7.01 6.11 4.86
N PRO A 281 5.80 5.95 4.23
CA PRO A 281 5.54 5.39 2.90
C PRO A 281 5.85 6.35 1.75
N HIS A 282 6.35 5.82 0.62
CA HIS A 282 6.60 6.58 -0.61
C HIS A 282 6.02 5.86 -1.83
N ALA A 283 5.44 6.61 -2.77
CA ALA A 283 4.97 6.03 -4.01
C ALA A 283 6.13 5.85 -4.99
N ALA A 284 6.60 4.63 -5.14
CA ALA A 284 7.49 4.28 -6.23
C ALA A 284 6.73 4.10 -7.55
N TYR A 285 7.45 4.02 -8.64
CA TYR A 285 6.89 3.87 -9.98
C TYR A 285 7.68 2.86 -10.82
N MET A 286 7.00 2.35 -11.83
CA MET A 286 7.61 1.68 -12.98
C MET A 286 6.99 2.23 -14.25
N SER A 287 7.84 2.66 -15.19
CA SER A 287 7.43 3.05 -16.54
C SER A 287 8.18 2.23 -17.57
N ILE A 288 7.54 1.90 -18.68
CA ILE A 288 8.00 0.89 -19.63
C ILE A 288 7.69 1.27 -21.07
N ASN A 289 8.38 0.61 -22.00
CA ASN A 289 7.92 0.53 -23.38
C ASN A 289 6.59 -0.22 -23.47
N GLU A 290 5.65 0.20 -24.29
CA GLU A 290 4.30 -0.37 -24.43
C GLU A 290 4.32 -1.88 -24.69
N LYS A 291 5.32 -2.38 -25.42
CA LYS A 291 5.48 -3.82 -25.74
C LYS A 291 5.50 -4.72 -24.49
N TYR A 292 5.83 -4.20 -23.31
CA TYR A 292 5.92 -4.94 -22.04
C TYR A 292 4.69 -4.80 -21.13
N LYS A 293 3.65 -4.08 -21.54
CA LYS A 293 2.47 -3.75 -20.72
C LYS A 293 1.81 -4.96 -20.06
N ARG A 294 1.85 -6.14 -20.69
CA ARG A 294 1.28 -7.37 -20.12
C ARG A 294 2.14 -8.04 -19.05
N SER A 295 3.37 -7.59 -18.88
CA SER A 295 4.33 -8.11 -17.90
C SER A 295 4.66 -7.11 -16.79
N MET A 296 4.13 -5.88 -16.86
CA MET A 296 4.34 -4.84 -15.86
C MET A 296 3.65 -5.19 -14.54
N PRO A 297 4.32 -5.12 -13.40
CA PRO A 297 3.69 -5.26 -12.08
C PRO A 297 2.89 -4.01 -11.70
N GLY A 298 2.08 -4.13 -10.66
CA GLY A 298 1.25 -3.04 -10.16
C GLY A 298 0.02 -2.75 -11.01
N ARG A 299 -0.86 -1.89 -10.49
CA ARG A 299 -2.11 -1.52 -11.16
C ARG A 299 -1.86 -0.54 -12.30
N ILE A 300 -2.75 -0.58 -13.28
CA ILE A 300 -2.78 0.37 -14.39
C ILE A 300 -4.18 0.95 -14.46
N ILE A 301 -4.27 2.27 -14.53
CA ILE A 301 -5.52 2.99 -14.81
C ILE A 301 -5.66 3.13 -16.32
N GLY A 302 -6.86 2.89 -16.82
CA GLY A 302 -7.21 3.09 -18.22
C GLY A 302 -8.47 3.94 -18.36
N ALA A 303 -8.55 4.64 -19.48
CA ALA A 303 -9.77 5.31 -19.91
C ALA A 303 -10.71 4.34 -20.65
N SER A 304 -12.01 4.54 -20.47
CA SER A 304 -13.10 3.85 -21.15
C SER A 304 -14.26 4.82 -21.33
N VAL A 305 -15.43 4.29 -21.64
CA VAL A 305 -16.68 5.04 -21.69
C VAL A 305 -17.72 4.36 -20.81
N ASP A 306 -18.71 5.15 -20.35
CA ASP A 306 -19.90 4.59 -19.72
C ASP A 306 -20.99 4.23 -20.75
N THR A 307 -22.12 3.66 -20.33
CA THR A 307 -23.23 3.27 -21.22
C THR A 307 -23.86 4.44 -21.98
N LYS A 308 -23.50 5.69 -21.65
CA LYS A 308 -23.93 6.90 -22.39
C LYS A 308 -22.84 7.45 -23.30
N GLY A 309 -21.70 6.74 -23.43
CA GLY A 309 -20.57 7.17 -24.26
C GLY A 309 -19.68 8.25 -23.62
N ARG A 310 -19.86 8.56 -22.33
CA ARG A 310 -19.06 9.57 -21.62
C ARG A 310 -17.75 8.94 -21.14
N LEU A 311 -16.70 9.75 -21.11
CA LEU A 311 -15.40 9.33 -20.55
C LEU A 311 -15.56 8.82 -19.12
N ALA A 312 -14.99 7.64 -18.86
CA ALA A 312 -14.92 7.02 -17.56
C ALA A 312 -13.55 6.36 -17.36
N TYR A 313 -13.03 6.39 -16.15
CA TYR A 313 -11.77 5.72 -15.80
C TYR A 313 -12.04 4.37 -15.13
N ARG A 314 -11.09 3.45 -15.24
CA ARG A 314 -11.17 2.10 -14.67
C ARG A 314 -9.79 1.51 -14.43
N LEU A 315 -9.71 0.41 -13.66
CA LEU A 315 -8.52 -0.44 -13.65
C LEU A 315 -8.42 -1.20 -14.98
N ALA A 316 -7.25 -1.13 -15.63
CA ALA A 316 -6.99 -1.79 -16.90
C ALA A 316 -6.08 -3.01 -16.75
N LEU A 317 -6.17 -3.96 -17.69
CA LEU A 317 -5.32 -5.15 -17.76
C LEU A 317 -5.27 -5.97 -16.45
N GLN A 318 -6.37 -6.07 -15.72
CA GLN A 318 -6.47 -6.77 -14.43
C GLN A 318 -6.10 -8.27 -14.51
N THR A 319 -6.17 -8.86 -15.70
CA THR A 319 -5.80 -10.26 -15.94
C THR A 319 -4.34 -10.61 -15.63
N ARG A 320 -3.48 -9.62 -15.33
CA ARG A 320 -2.09 -9.81 -14.89
C ARG A 320 -1.98 -9.97 -13.37
N GLU A 321 -2.99 -9.52 -12.61
CA GLU A 321 -2.94 -9.36 -11.17
C GLU A 321 -3.17 -10.69 -10.44
N GLN A 322 -2.69 -10.76 -9.19
CA GLN A 322 -2.68 -12.00 -8.39
C GLN A 322 -4.07 -12.53 -8.06
N HIS A 323 -5.09 -11.68 -7.95
CA HIS A 323 -6.46 -12.11 -7.66
C HIS A 323 -7.10 -12.89 -8.81
N ILE A 324 -6.54 -12.78 -10.04
CA ILE A 324 -6.97 -13.54 -11.22
C ILE A 324 -6.01 -14.68 -11.55
N ARG A 325 -4.70 -14.40 -11.59
CA ARG A 325 -3.68 -15.35 -12.07
C ARG A 325 -3.03 -16.20 -10.98
N ARG A 326 -3.20 -15.86 -9.70
CA ARG A 326 -2.63 -16.59 -8.57
C ARG A 326 -1.11 -16.80 -8.72
N GLU A 327 -0.61 -18.04 -8.70
CA GLU A 327 0.82 -18.40 -8.90
C GLU A 327 1.39 -17.95 -10.26
N LYS A 328 0.56 -17.67 -11.26
CA LYS A 328 0.99 -17.18 -12.60
C LYS A 328 0.96 -15.66 -12.71
N ALA A 329 0.72 -14.96 -11.64
CA ALA A 329 0.71 -13.50 -11.61
C ALA A 329 2.10 -12.90 -11.92
N THR A 330 2.11 -11.66 -12.36
CA THR A 330 3.37 -10.93 -12.63
C THR A 330 4.08 -10.51 -11.36
N SER A 331 3.36 -10.33 -10.26
CA SER A 331 3.85 -9.95 -8.93
C SER A 331 2.79 -10.30 -7.88
N ASN A 332 3.16 -10.30 -6.61
CA ASN A 332 2.23 -10.46 -5.49
C ASN A 332 1.60 -9.14 -5.01
N ILE A 333 1.98 -7.99 -5.57
CA ILE A 333 1.50 -6.66 -5.14
C ILE A 333 -0.03 -6.59 -5.21
N CYS A 334 -0.65 -6.25 -4.06
CA CYS A 334 -2.08 -5.98 -3.91
C CYS A 334 -2.30 -4.53 -3.45
N THR A 335 -1.95 -4.22 -2.20
CA THR A 335 -1.89 -2.84 -1.70
C THR A 335 -0.56 -2.22 -2.15
N ALA A 336 -0.63 -1.01 -2.71
CA ALA A 336 0.52 -0.22 -3.15
C ALA A 336 0.66 1.06 -2.29
N GLN A 337 0.94 2.21 -2.89
CA GLN A 337 1.08 3.50 -2.20
C GLN A 337 0.21 4.57 -2.89
N ALA A 338 -1.07 4.28 -3.06
CA ALA A 338 -1.98 5.08 -3.88
C ALA A 338 -2.16 6.52 -3.37
N LEU A 339 -2.35 6.72 -2.06
CA LEU A 339 -2.52 8.07 -1.49
C LEU A 339 -1.30 8.94 -1.75
N LEU A 340 -0.09 8.37 -1.61
CA LEU A 340 1.16 9.08 -1.87
C LEU A 340 1.34 9.39 -3.37
N ALA A 341 0.90 8.48 -4.25
CA ALA A 341 0.88 8.72 -5.70
C ALA A 341 -0.08 9.87 -6.06
N ILE A 342 -1.25 9.91 -5.43
CA ILE A 342 -2.20 11.01 -5.59
C ILE A 342 -1.57 12.33 -5.12
N MET A 343 -0.94 12.36 -3.95
CA MET A 343 -0.23 13.55 -3.45
C MET A 343 0.84 14.02 -4.45
N ALA A 344 1.67 13.11 -4.95
CA ALA A 344 2.73 13.40 -5.91
C ALA A 344 2.17 13.94 -7.24
N SER A 345 1.07 13.36 -7.74
CA SER A 345 0.42 13.85 -8.95
C SER A 345 -0.14 15.27 -8.76
N MET A 346 -0.75 15.53 -7.59
CA MET A 346 -1.30 16.86 -7.28
C MET A 346 -0.20 17.91 -7.06
N TYR A 347 0.96 17.50 -6.55
CA TYR A 347 2.15 18.37 -6.51
C TYR A 347 2.56 18.81 -7.93
N ALA A 348 2.62 17.86 -8.87
CA ALA A 348 2.92 18.19 -10.27
C ALA A 348 1.83 19.04 -10.94
N VAL A 349 0.56 18.81 -10.63
CA VAL A 349 -0.57 19.64 -11.08
C VAL A 349 -0.45 21.06 -10.54
N TYR A 350 -0.11 21.22 -9.26
CA TYR A 350 0.00 22.52 -8.59
C TYR A 350 1.20 23.34 -9.09
N HIS A 351 2.39 22.72 -9.20
CA HIS A 351 3.61 23.39 -9.66
C HIS A 351 3.72 23.48 -11.19
N GLY A 352 3.29 22.43 -11.88
CA GLY A 352 3.37 22.24 -13.31
C GLY A 352 4.80 22.23 -13.86
N PRO A 353 4.96 22.15 -15.18
CA PRO A 353 6.28 21.94 -15.78
C PRO A 353 7.27 23.06 -15.46
N GLN A 354 6.83 24.32 -15.42
CA GLN A 354 7.74 25.42 -15.12
C GLN A 354 8.09 25.50 -13.63
N GLY A 355 7.12 25.26 -12.72
CA GLY A 355 7.38 25.22 -11.28
C GLY A 355 8.37 24.11 -10.91
N LEU A 356 8.18 22.91 -11.46
CA LEU A 356 9.11 21.78 -11.26
C LEU A 356 10.52 22.10 -11.78
N LYS A 357 10.65 22.71 -12.97
CA LYS A 357 11.94 23.20 -13.48
C LYS A 357 12.60 24.22 -12.57
N ASN A 358 11.81 25.11 -11.99
CA ASN A 358 12.34 26.12 -11.08
C ASN A 358 12.85 25.50 -9.78
N ILE A 359 12.12 24.52 -9.22
CA ILE A 359 12.55 23.77 -8.02
C ILE A 359 13.85 23.01 -8.31
N ALA A 360 13.88 22.22 -9.37
CA ALA A 360 15.08 21.48 -9.77
C ALA A 360 16.27 22.41 -10.11
N GLY A 361 16.01 23.50 -10.81
CA GLY A 361 17.03 24.50 -11.16
C GLY A 361 17.61 25.20 -9.93
N ARG A 362 16.78 25.50 -8.90
CA ARG A 362 17.24 26.04 -7.63
C ARG A 362 18.18 25.08 -6.91
N ILE A 363 17.78 23.81 -6.80
CA ILE A 363 18.57 22.75 -6.15
C ILE A 363 19.91 22.55 -6.89
N PHE A 364 19.87 22.46 -8.21
CA PHE A 364 21.07 22.37 -9.05
C PHE A 364 22.03 23.56 -8.82
N ARG A 365 21.51 24.79 -8.72
CA ARG A 365 22.32 25.95 -8.44
C ARG A 365 22.92 25.97 -7.05
N TYR A 366 22.22 25.44 -6.04
CA TYR A 366 22.80 25.28 -4.69
C TYR A 366 23.98 24.33 -4.72
N ALA A 367 23.84 23.18 -5.37
CA ALA A 367 24.93 22.23 -5.58
C ALA A 367 26.11 22.85 -6.33
N SER A 368 25.83 23.61 -7.39
CA SER A 368 26.82 24.29 -8.22
C SER A 368 27.65 25.32 -7.45
N VAL A 369 26.98 26.17 -6.69
CA VAL A 369 27.64 27.21 -5.88
C VAL A 369 28.43 26.57 -4.72
N PHE A 370 27.89 25.51 -4.11
CA PHE A 370 28.61 24.75 -3.09
C PHE A 370 29.90 24.13 -3.69
N ALA A 371 29.83 23.56 -4.89
CA ALA A 371 30.99 23.01 -5.60
C ALA A 371 32.09 24.06 -5.85
N ASP A 372 31.73 25.22 -6.39
CA ASP A 372 32.65 26.32 -6.62
C ASP A 372 33.39 26.77 -5.33
N GLY A 373 32.65 26.82 -4.22
CA GLY A 373 33.25 27.11 -2.90
C GLY A 373 34.20 26.02 -2.41
N MET A 374 33.85 24.75 -2.59
CA MET A 374 34.69 23.61 -2.21
C MET A 374 36.02 23.61 -3.00
N GLU A 375 35.96 23.84 -4.32
CA GLU A 375 37.14 23.95 -5.18
C GLU A 375 38.05 25.12 -4.74
N LYS A 376 37.47 26.29 -4.42
CA LYS A 376 38.20 27.44 -3.91
C LYS A 376 38.88 27.17 -2.57
N MET A 377 38.34 26.29 -1.76
CA MET A 377 38.93 25.84 -0.51
C MET A 377 39.95 24.71 -0.68
N GLY A 378 40.16 24.23 -1.93
CA GLY A 378 41.12 23.18 -2.27
C GLY A 378 40.61 21.75 -2.04
N PHE A 379 39.32 21.54 -1.87
CA PHE A 379 38.74 20.21 -1.84
C PHE A 379 38.53 19.65 -3.23
N ARG A 380 38.75 18.34 -3.41
CA ARG A 380 38.47 17.64 -4.63
C ARG A 380 37.06 17.10 -4.64
N ILE A 381 36.30 17.45 -5.68
CA ILE A 381 35.00 16.83 -6.00
C ILE A 381 35.27 15.64 -6.90
N VAL A 382 34.72 14.48 -6.59
CA VAL A 382 35.01 13.21 -7.28
C VAL A 382 34.18 13.08 -8.56
N ASN A 383 32.94 13.49 -8.53
CA ASN A 383 32.00 13.39 -9.65
C ASN A 383 32.14 14.58 -10.62
N GLU A 384 32.37 14.28 -11.90
CA GLU A 384 32.52 15.28 -12.98
C GLU A 384 31.21 15.97 -13.35
N THR A 385 30.09 15.24 -13.18
CA THR A 385 28.72 15.73 -13.38
C THR A 385 27.95 15.58 -12.09
N PHE A 386 27.03 16.49 -11.81
CA PHE A 386 26.14 16.42 -10.65
C PHE A 386 24.81 17.13 -10.93
N PHE A 387 23.78 16.68 -10.25
CA PHE A 387 22.50 17.40 -10.19
C PHE A 387 22.35 18.13 -8.85
N ASP A 388 22.25 17.38 -7.77
CA ASP A 388 22.01 17.87 -6.41
C ASP A 388 23.02 17.35 -5.38
N THR A 389 23.78 16.32 -5.74
CA THR A 389 24.67 15.60 -4.82
C THR A 389 26.12 15.72 -5.27
N LEU A 390 26.97 16.08 -4.34
CA LEU A 390 28.41 16.22 -4.54
C LEU A 390 29.16 15.27 -3.63
N THR A 391 30.05 14.49 -4.20
CA THR A 391 30.95 13.59 -3.47
C THR A 391 32.33 14.22 -3.35
N ILE A 392 32.85 14.30 -2.14
CA ILE A 392 34.00 15.11 -1.77
C ILE A 392 35.03 14.23 -1.10
N GLU A 393 36.29 14.34 -1.58
CA GLU A 393 37.43 13.70 -0.96
C GLU A 393 37.89 14.53 0.26
N VAL A 394 38.02 13.85 1.39
CA VAL A 394 38.38 14.44 2.68
C VAL A 394 39.54 13.67 3.31
N LYS A 395 40.26 14.29 4.24
CA LYS A 395 41.33 13.60 4.99
C LYS A 395 40.81 12.66 6.06
N ASN A 396 39.68 13.03 6.71
CA ASN A 396 39.05 12.26 7.76
C ASN A 396 37.54 12.60 7.80
N SER A 397 36.71 11.64 7.40
CA SER A 397 35.24 11.79 7.40
C SER A 397 34.68 11.96 8.82
N ASP A 398 35.24 11.28 9.82
CA ASP A 398 34.73 11.34 11.21
C ASP A 398 34.80 12.77 11.75
N ALA A 399 35.89 13.50 11.43
CA ALA A 399 36.02 14.90 11.83
C ALA A 399 34.98 15.81 11.16
N ILE A 400 34.67 15.58 9.89
CA ILE A 400 33.64 16.33 9.17
C ILE A 400 32.25 16.01 9.72
N VAL A 401 31.93 14.74 9.94
CA VAL A 401 30.65 14.31 10.55
C VAL A 401 30.46 14.93 11.93
N MET A 402 31.48 14.85 12.80
CA MET A 402 31.42 15.45 14.14
C MET A 402 31.14 16.95 14.07
N GLN A 403 31.78 17.64 13.11
CA GLN A 403 31.56 19.08 12.91
C GLN A 403 30.16 19.36 12.34
N ALA A 404 29.63 18.49 11.43
CA ALA A 404 28.28 18.59 10.90
C ALA A 404 27.25 18.43 12.02
N GLU A 405 27.31 17.35 12.80
CA GLU A 405 26.39 17.08 13.92
C GLU A 405 26.41 18.20 14.96
N LYS A 406 27.60 18.71 15.32
CA LYS A 406 27.73 19.86 16.23
C LYS A 406 26.97 21.09 15.74
N ASN A 407 26.80 21.26 14.44
CA ASN A 407 26.09 22.37 13.82
C ASN A 407 24.64 22.02 13.44
N GLY A 408 24.15 20.83 13.78
CA GLY A 408 22.78 20.39 13.48
C GLY A 408 22.56 19.92 12.03
N TYR A 409 23.60 19.36 11.41
CA TYR A 409 23.57 18.85 10.03
C TYR A 409 23.93 17.36 9.97
N ASN A 410 23.29 16.62 9.08
CA ASN A 410 23.66 15.26 8.72
C ASN A 410 24.16 15.23 7.27
N ILE A 411 25.28 14.57 7.04
CA ILE A 411 25.87 14.33 5.71
C ILE A 411 26.11 12.84 5.52
N ASN A 412 26.22 12.40 4.27
CA ASN A 412 26.48 11.00 3.96
C ASN A 412 27.97 10.66 4.00
N VAL A 413 28.31 9.44 4.44
CA VAL A 413 29.68 8.91 4.51
C VAL A 413 29.78 7.62 3.71
N PHE A 414 30.67 7.62 2.73
CA PHE A 414 30.99 6.40 1.97
C PHE A 414 32.20 5.66 2.55
N SER A 415 33.19 6.41 3.03
CA SER A 415 34.42 5.85 3.60
C SER A 415 35.11 6.85 4.51
N LYS A 416 36.25 6.47 5.13
CA LYS A 416 37.04 7.38 5.96
C LYS A 416 37.56 8.61 5.23
N THR A 417 37.58 8.57 3.91
CA THR A 417 38.10 9.64 3.05
C THR A 417 37.12 10.18 2.04
N LEU A 418 35.84 9.74 2.12
CA LEU A 418 34.84 10.10 1.12
C LEU A 418 33.49 10.38 1.77
N VAL A 419 32.98 11.60 1.56
CA VAL A 419 31.65 12.03 2.04
C VAL A 419 30.84 12.59 0.89
N SER A 420 29.51 12.65 1.03
CA SER A 420 28.68 13.42 0.10
C SER A 420 27.72 14.36 0.79
N VAL A 421 27.34 15.40 0.04
CA VAL A 421 26.36 16.43 0.44
C VAL A 421 25.31 16.51 -0.65
N SER A 422 24.05 16.32 -0.27
CA SER A 422 22.90 16.32 -1.18
C SER A 422 21.94 17.47 -0.84
N PHE A 423 21.69 18.34 -1.81
CA PHE A 423 20.75 19.45 -1.69
C PHE A 423 19.33 19.01 -2.04
N ASP A 424 18.34 19.65 -1.40
CA ASP A 424 16.93 19.37 -1.60
C ASP A 424 16.08 20.66 -1.60
N GLU A 425 14.75 20.49 -1.59
CA GLU A 425 13.83 21.62 -1.67
C GLU A 425 13.87 22.53 -0.43
N LEU A 426 14.27 21.99 0.74
CA LEU A 426 14.41 22.74 2.00
C LEU A 426 15.77 23.41 2.16
N SER A 427 16.72 23.15 1.29
CA SER A 427 18.04 23.79 1.32
C SER A 427 17.95 25.29 1.07
N THR A 428 18.83 26.06 1.70
CA THR A 428 18.89 27.54 1.61
C THR A 428 20.32 28.00 1.27
N PRO A 429 20.49 29.26 0.82
CA PRO A 429 21.83 29.83 0.64
C PRO A 429 22.69 29.84 1.91
N GLU A 430 22.06 30.02 3.07
CA GLU A 430 22.75 30.02 4.38
C GLU A 430 23.31 28.63 4.68
N ASP A 431 22.61 27.56 4.30
CA ASP A 431 23.12 26.20 4.49
C ASP A 431 24.43 25.96 3.72
N ILE A 432 24.59 26.56 2.54
CA ILE A 432 25.82 26.46 1.74
C ILE A 432 27.00 27.05 2.53
N GLU A 433 26.80 28.20 3.17
CA GLU A 433 27.85 28.85 3.97
C GLU A 433 28.17 28.07 5.25
N TYR A 434 27.15 27.48 5.91
CA TYR A 434 27.37 26.59 7.05
C TYR A 434 28.09 25.31 6.65
N LEU A 435 27.71 24.69 5.54
CA LEU A 435 28.40 23.51 5.01
C LEU A 435 29.86 23.83 4.70
N TRP A 436 30.19 24.93 4.04
CA TRP A 436 31.59 25.31 3.84
C TRP A 436 32.38 25.42 5.15
N ARG A 437 31.77 26.00 6.22
CA ARG A 437 32.41 26.09 7.55
C ARG A 437 32.56 24.73 8.23
N ILE A 438 31.72 23.75 7.91
CA ILE A 438 31.87 22.37 8.39
C ILE A 438 33.17 21.76 7.82
N PHE A 439 33.43 22.00 6.53
CA PHE A 439 34.65 21.50 5.87
C PHE A 439 35.91 22.35 6.19
N ASN A 440 35.74 23.64 6.39
CA ASN A 440 36.81 24.56 6.76
C ASN A 440 36.25 25.65 7.70
N THR A 441 36.56 25.57 8.98
CA THR A 441 36.05 26.48 10.04
C THR A 441 36.44 27.94 9.80
N GLU A 442 37.49 28.20 9.04
CA GLU A 442 37.96 29.55 8.70
C GLU A 442 37.32 30.10 7.41
N SER A 443 36.42 29.37 6.79
CA SER A 443 35.77 29.81 5.57
C SER A 443 34.96 31.09 5.80
N ASN A 444 35.26 32.09 4.96
CA ASN A 444 34.52 33.36 4.89
C ASN A 444 33.89 33.58 3.51
N LEU A 445 33.70 32.50 2.76
CA LEU A 445 33.04 32.56 1.45
C LEU A 445 31.60 33.03 1.60
N ASN A 446 31.19 33.86 0.66
CA ASN A 446 29.81 34.40 0.62
C ASN A 446 29.06 33.75 -0.56
N SER A 447 27.97 33.06 -0.26
CA SER A 447 27.15 32.35 -1.23
C SER A 447 26.53 33.30 -2.26
N GLN A 448 26.05 34.46 -1.85
CA GLN A 448 25.42 35.46 -2.74
C GLN A 448 26.40 35.91 -3.83
N ILE A 449 27.66 36.18 -3.49
CA ILE A 449 28.68 36.59 -4.46
C ILE A 449 28.96 35.47 -5.47
N LEU A 450 28.92 34.22 -5.04
CA LEU A 450 29.14 33.08 -5.92
C LEU A 450 27.90 32.82 -6.80
N PHE A 451 26.70 33.02 -6.30
CA PHE A 451 25.47 32.94 -7.10
C PHE A 451 25.46 33.94 -8.27
N GLU A 452 25.97 35.14 -8.09
CA GLU A 452 26.06 36.16 -9.15
C GLU A 452 27.05 35.76 -10.24
N LYS A 453 28.09 34.99 -9.90
CA LYS A 453 29.17 34.55 -10.80
C LYS A 453 28.91 33.18 -11.42
N ASP A 454 28.00 32.39 -10.85
CA ASP A 454 27.71 31.03 -11.28
C ASP A 454 27.21 31.00 -12.72
N LYS A 455 27.95 30.28 -13.59
CA LYS A 455 27.65 30.04 -14.99
C LYS A 455 27.53 28.53 -15.27
N THR A 456 27.46 27.70 -14.24
CA THR A 456 27.41 26.25 -14.39
C THR A 456 26.16 25.86 -15.17
N GLN A 457 26.33 25.03 -16.16
CA GLN A 457 25.30 24.56 -17.06
C GLN A 457 25.43 23.03 -17.27
N ILE A 458 24.29 22.37 -17.34
CA ILE A 458 24.23 20.98 -17.77
C ILE A 458 24.68 20.91 -19.23
N ASN A 459 25.57 19.96 -19.54
CA ASN A 459 26.03 19.69 -20.90
C ASN A 459 24.84 19.54 -21.85
N LYS A 460 24.90 20.16 -23.03
CA LYS A 460 23.84 20.18 -24.03
C LYS A 460 23.31 18.79 -24.42
N ASN A 461 24.18 17.76 -24.38
CA ASN A 461 23.83 16.40 -24.73
C ASN A 461 23.08 15.68 -23.60
N LEU A 462 23.31 16.10 -22.37
CA LEU A 462 22.68 15.54 -21.15
C LEU A 462 21.46 16.35 -20.72
N LYS A 463 21.26 17.55 -21.28
CA LYS A 463 20.14 18.43 -20.96
C LYS A 463 18.85 17.94 -21.64
N ARG A 464 17.74 17.93 -20.90
CA ARG A 464 16.41 17.65 -21.45
C ARG A 464 16.05 18.63 -22.55
N LYS A 465 15.57 18.12 -23.69
CA LYS A 465 15.08 18.91 -24.84
C LYS A 465 13.57 18.74 -25.04
N SER A 466 13.02 17.60 -24.67
CA SER A 466 11.61 17.29 -24.81
C SER A 466 10.73 18.10 -23.85
N LYS A 467 9.53 18.43 -24.30
CA LYS A 467 8.47 18.98 -23.44
C LYS A 467 7.91 17.86 -22.57
N PHE A 468 7.38 18.21 -21.41
CA PHE A 468 6.69 17.30 -20.50
C PHE A 468 5.53 18.01 -19.82
N LEU A 469 4.59 17.27 -19.27
CA LEU A 469 3.39 17.76 -18.58
C LEU A 469 2.62 18.79 -19.43
N THR A 470 2.47 18.46 -20.71
CA THR A 470 1.81 19.37 -21.69
C THR A 470 0.29 19.30 -21.56
N HIS A 471 -0.28 18.26 -20.95
CA HIS A 471 -1.70 18.13 -20.75
C HIS A 471 -2.27 19.28 -19.91
N LYS A 472 -3.51 19.70 -20.20
CA LYS A 472 -4.18 20.85 -19.57
C LYS A 472 -4.21 20.76 -18.04
N VAL A 473 -4.38 19.57 -17.46
CA VAL A 473 -4.43 19.37 -16.00
C VAL A 473 -3.20 19.93 -15.29
N PHE A 474 -2.01 19.76 -15.84
CA PHE A 474 -0.75 20.28 -15.30
C PHE A 474 -0.53 21.77 -15.57
N ASN A 475 -1.46 22.46 -16.23
CA ASN A 475 -1.32 23.85 -16.65
C ASN A 475 -2.48 24.75 -16.21
N THR A 476 -3.45 24.23 -15.44
CA THR A 476 -4.68 24.93 -15.05
C THR A 476 -4.72 25.32 -13.58
N TYR A 477 -4.42 24.38 -12.66
CA TYR A 477 -4.72 24.51 -11.23
C TYR A 477 -3.53 25.05 -10.43
N ARG A 478 -3.12 26.32 -10.73
CA ARG A 478 -1.90 26.95 -10.20
C ARG A 478 -2.12 27.78 -8.95
N SER A 479 -3.33 28.29 -8.73
CA SER A 479 -3.67 29.01 -7.51
C SER A 479 -4.22 28.08 -6.46
N GLU A 480 -4.02 28.40 -5.19
CA GLU A 480 -4.53 27.61 -4.07
C GLU A 480 -6.04 27.38 -4.18
N THR A 481 -6.81 28.42 -4.51
CA THR A 481 -8.27 28.33 -4.69
C THR A 481 -8.65 27.33 -5.79
N ASN A 482 -7.97 27.37 -6.95
CA ASN A 482 -8.26 26.46 -8.05
C ASN A 482 -7.86 25.02 -7.69
N MET A 483 -6.74 24.86 -7.01
CA MET A 483 -6.28 23.53 -6.56
C MET A 483 -7.23 22.92 -5.53
N MET A 484 -7.65 23.70 -4.52
CA MET A 484 -8.63 23.27 -3.52
C MET A 484 -9.95 22.83 -4.18
N ARG A 485 -10.45 23.60 -5.14
CA ARG A 485 -11.68 23.28 -5.88
C ARG A 485 -11.52 22.05 -6.76
N TYR A 486 -10.36 21.86 -7.37
CA TYR A 486 -10.08 20.65 -8.16
C TYR A 486 -10.03 19.41 -7.28
N ILE A 487 -9.33 19.45 -6.15
CA ILE A 487 -9.30 18.34 -5.18
C ILE A 487 -10.71 18.01 -4.68
N ARG A 488 -11.51 19.03 -4.35
CA ARG A 488 -12.91 18.86 -3.93
C ARG A 488 -13.76 18.25 -5.03
N TYR A 489 -13.64 18.75 -6.26
CA TYR A 489 -14.36 18.20 -7.42
C TYR A 489 -14.07 16.72 -7.65
N LEU A 490 -12.81 16.30 -7.47
CA LEU A 490 -12.45 14.89 -7.55
C LEU A 490 -13.04 14.08 -6.39
N GLY A 491 -12.88 14.55 -5.15
CA GLY A 491 -13.39 13.87 -3.97
C GLY A 491 -14.91 13.68 -3.97
N ASP A 492 -15.66 14.62 -4.54
CA ASP A 492 -17.13 14.53 -4.63
C ASP A 492 -17.60 13.40 -5.57
N LYS A 493 -16.75 12.92 -6.45
CA LYS A 493 -17.05 11.79 -7.35
C LYS A 493 -16.97 10.42 -6.66
N ASP A 494 -16.43 10.36 -5.47
CA ASP A 494 -16.02 9.11 -4.84
C ASP A 494 -16.84 8.80 -3.58
N ILE A 495 -16.87 7.52 -3.22
CA ILE A 495 -17.34 7.06 -1.91
C ILE A 495 -16.13 6.68 -1.05
N ALA A 496 -16.12 7.20 0.19
CA ALA A 496 -15.18 6.91 1.25
C ALA A 496 -15.93 6.79 2.59
N LEU A 497 -15.24 6.42 3.68
CA LEU A 497 -15.90 6.20 4.99
C LEU A 497 -16.57 7.46 5.58
N ASP A 498 -16.17 8.66 5.15
CA ASP A 498 -16.82 9.90 5.56
C ASP A 498 -18.22 10.09 4.97
N ARG A 499 -18.61 9.21 4.03
CA ARG A 499 -19.90 9.25 3.34
C ARG A 499 -20.82 8.08 3.70
N SER A 500 -20.28 6.89 3.84
CA SER A 500 -21.03 5.67 4.17
C SER A 500 -20.11 4.54 4.59
N MET A 501 -20.68 3.52 5.23
CA MET A 501 -20.01 2.23 5.44
C MET A 501 -19.50 1.66 4.12
N ILE A 502 -18.33 1.04 4.17
CA ILE A 502 -17.74 0.28 3.06
C ILE A 502 -17.65 -1.19 3.49
N PRO A 503 -18.66 -2.02 3.21
CA PRO A 503 -18.80 -3.37 3.78
C PRO A 503 -17.98 -4.43 3.03
N LEU A 504 -16.68 -4.18 2.84
CA LEU A 504 -15.78 -5.03 2.07
C LEU A 504 -15.25 -6.19 2.89
N GLY A 505 -15.73 -7.40 2.62
CA GLY A 505 -15.25 -8.63 3.25
C GLY A 505 -13.77 -8.90 2.95
N SER A 506 -13.07 -9.33 4.00
CA SER A 506 -11.62 -9.54 4.15
C SER A 506 -10.76 -8.27 3.98
N CYS A 507 -11.36 -7.08 3.88
CA CYS A 507 -10.64 -5.82 3.66
C CYS A 507 -10.76 -4.83 4.82
N THR A 508 -11.44 -5.15 5.88
CA THR A 508 -11.68 -4.37 7.12
C THR A 508 -11.59 -2.85 6.93
N MET A 509 -12.67 -2.25 6.52
CA MET A 509 -12.76 -0.80 6.33
C MET A 509 -13.25 -0.13 7.64
N LYS A 510 -12.38 -0.13 8.67
CA LYS A 510 -12.74 0.49 9.96
C LYS A 510 -12.37 1.96 10.02
N LEU A 511 -12.95 2.64 10.99
CA LEU A 511 -12.67 4.03 11.30
C LEU A 511 -11.16 4.29 11.40
N ASN A 512 -10.72 5.36 10.75
CA ASN A 512 -9.42 5.99 10.96
C ASN A 512 -9.67 7.25 11.76
N ALA A 513 -9.50 7.18 13.09
CA ALA A 513 -9.83 8.29 13.97
C ALA A 513 -8.87 9.48 13.78
N ALA A 514 -9.39 10.70 13.94
CA ALA A 514 -8.59 11.91 13.75
C ALA A 514 -7.36 11.96 14.67
N ALA A 515 -7.50 11.53 15.94
CA ALA A 515 -6.40 11.48 16.88
C ALA A 515 -5.27 10.53 16.47
N GLU A 516 -5.59 9.44 15.77
CA GLU A 516 -4.61 8.48 15.25
C GLU A 516 -3.76 9.08 14.13
N LEU A 517 -4.34 9.98 13.31
CA LEU A 517 -3.70 10.55 12.13
C LEU A 517 -2.89 11.82 12.41
N ILE A 518 -3.22 12.57 13.45
CA ILE A 518 -2.53 13.81 13.83
C ILE A 518 -1.00 13.66 13.89
N PRO A 519 -0.42 12.60 14.50
CA PRO A 519 1.03 12.44 14.60
C PRO A 519 1.77 12.29 13.29
N VAL A 520 1.11 11.83 12.22
CA VAL A 520 1.72 11.57 10.90
C VAL A 520 2.34 12.84 10.29
N THR A 521 1.77 14.00 10.61
CA THR A 521 2.26 15.30 10.10
C THR A 521 3.23 16.00 11.06
N TRP A 522 3.52 15.43 12.22
CA TRP A 522 4.50 16.02 13.12
C TRP A 522 5.91 15.94 12.52
N PRO A 523 6.64 17.06 12.47
CA PRO A 523 7.97 17.07 11.88
C PRO A 523 8.96 16.07 12.50
N GLU A 524 8.77 15.74 13.77
CA GLU A 524 9.59 14.78 14.52
C GLU A 524 9.39 13.33 14.05
N PHE A 525 8.33 13.05 13.27
CA PHE A 525 8.11 11.78 12.61
C PHE A 525 8.22 11.91 11.09
N SER A 526 7.69 12.99 10.51
CA SER A 526 7.59 13.12 9.06
C SER A 526 8.87 13.61 8.35
N GLN A 527 9.82 14.26 9.09
CA GLN A 527 10.98 14.91 8.47
C GLN A 527 12.34 14.30 8.89
N ILE A 528 12.34 13.04 9.31
CA ILE A 528 13.58 12.33 9.68
C ILE A 528 14.02 11.43 8.54
N HIS A 529 15.30 11.51 8.17
CA HIS A 529 15.90 10.67 7.14
C HIS A 529 16.15 9.25 7.68
N PRO A 530 15.90 8.16 6.90
CA PRO A 530 16.05 6.79 7.40
C PRO A 530 17.48 6.37 7.77
N ALA A 531 18.49 7.06 7.25
CA ALA A 531 19.90 6.76 7.51
C ALA A 531 20.55 7.70 8.53
N VAL A 532 19.78 8.42 9.36
CA VAL A 532 20.36 9.21 10.46
C VAL A 532 20.94 8.28 11.54
N PRO A 533 21.94 8.73 12.31
CA PRO A 533 22.47 7.97 13.44
C PRO A 533 21.39 7.58 14.45
N MET A 534 21.47 6.36 14.99
CA MET A 534 20.45 5.80 15.89
C MET A 534 20.25 6.62 17.18
N ASN A 535 21.26 7.32 17.65
CA ASN A 535 21.16 8.24 18.80
C ASN A 535 20.30 9.49 18.51
N GLN A 536 19.99 9.78 17.25
CA GLN A 536 19.11 10.89 16.88
C GLN A 536 17.62 10.46 16.82
N VAL A 537 17.30 9.18 16.89
CA VAL A 537 15.95 8.63 16.70
C VAL A 537 15.48 7.76 17.87
N ILE A 538 15.88 8.11 19.07
CA ILE A 538 15.54 7.37 20.30
C ILE A 538 14.01 7.28 20.48
N GLY A 539 13.29 8.35 20.19
CA GLY A 539 11.82 8.35 20.26
C GLY A 539 11.17 7.42 19.25
N TYR A 540 11.71 7.31 18.03
CA TYR A 540 11.26 6.32 17.06
C TYR A 540 11.55 4.89 17.52
N GLN A 541 12.77 4.64 18.01
CA GLN A 541 13.14 3.32 18.51
C GLN A 541 12.21 2.84 19.61
N GLN A 542 11.93 3.72 20.59
CA GLN A 542 11.02 3.38 21.68
C GLN A 542 9.59 3.14 21.18
N MET A 543 9.05 4.02 20.34
CA MET A 543 7.71 3.86 19.77
C MET A 543 7.59 2.57 18.96
N ILE A 544 8.60 2.22 18.15
CA ILE A 544 8.66 0.99 17.37
C ILE A 544 8.71 -0.22 18.31
N SER A 545 9.58 -0.22 19.33
CA SER A 545 9.66 -1.31 20.30
C SER A 545 8.33 -1.53 21.04
N GLU A 546 7.70 -0.45 21.51
CA GLU A 546 6.39 -0.52 22.16
C GLU A 546 5.32 -1.11 21.21
N LEU A 547 5.33 -0.71 19.92
CA LEU A 547 4.39 -1.24 18.94
C LEU A 547 4.66 -2.72 18.63
N GLU A 548 5.92 -3.13 18.48
CA GLU A 548 6.32 -4.53 18.29
C GLU A 548 5.89 -5.39 19.48
N GLU A 549 6.08 -4.92 20.71
CA GLU A 549 5.62 -5.60 21.92
C GLU A 549 4.09 -5.74 21.96
N MET A 550 3.34 -4.68 21.65
CA MET A 550 1.88 -4.71 21.56
C MET A 550 1.39 -5.71 20.49
N LEU A 551 2.06 -5.75 19.34
CA LEU A 551 1.71 -6.68 18.26
C LEU A 551 2.11 -8.13 18.61
N CYS A 552 3.22 -8.36 19.29
CA CYS A 552 3.57 -9.67 19.85
C CYS A 552 2.48 -10.16 20.79
N GLU A 553 2.00 -9.28 21.67
CA GLU A 553 0.96 -9.64 22.64
C GLU A 553 -0.38 -9.93 21.96
N THR A 554 -0.76 -9.19 20.91
CA THR A 554 -2.02 -9.46 20.18
C THR A 554 -1.99 -10.74 19.37
N THR A 555 -0.81 -11.18 18.94
CA THR A 555 -0.63 -12.32 18.01
C THR A 555 -0.10 -13.59 18.65
N GLY A 556 0.51 -13.50 19.85
CA GLY A 556 1.15 -14.63 20.53
C GLY A 556 2.48 -15.04 19.90
N TYR A 557 3.12 -14.18 19.12
CA TYR A 557 4.44 -14.41 18.56
C TYR A 557 5.57 -13.88 19.45
N SER A 558 6.77 -14.38 19.22
CA SER A 558 7.96 -14.03 20.01
C SER A 558 8.62 -12.74 19.52
N ALA A 559 8.51 -12.43 18.25
CA ALA A 559 9.05 -11.21 17.65
C ALA A 559 8.23 -10.76 16.43
N ILE A 560 8.25 -9.46 16.20
CA ILE A 560 7.63 -8.78 15.05
C ILE A 560 8.71 -8.04 14.25
N SER A 561 8.60 -7.99 12.94
CA SER A 561 9.31 -7.04 12.09
C SER A 561 8.32 -6.11 11.39
N LEU A 562 8.54 -4.81 11.53
CA LEU A 562 7.72 -3.75 10.91
C LEU A 562 8.26 -3.33 9.52
N GLN A 563 9.32 -3.97 9.03
CA GLN A 563 9.94 -3.59 7.76
C GLN A 563 9.06 -3.81 6.52
N PRO A 564 8.25 -4.88 6.39
CA PRO A 564 7.44 -5.06 5.19
C PRO A 564 6.43 -3.92 5.00
N ASN A 565 6.47 -3.27 3.83
CA ASN A 565 5.67 -2.09 3.49
C ASN A 565 4.37 -2.41 2.74
N SER A 566 3.92 -3.66 2.82
CA SER A 566 2.59 -4.13 2.41
C SER A 566 2.34 -5.55 2.94
N GLY A 567 1.08 -6.01 2.95
CA GLY A 567 0.76 -7.41 3.28
C GLY A 567 1.47 -8.41 2.38
N ALA A 568 1.53 -8.14 1.09
CA ALA A 568 2.25 -8.98 0.13
C ALA A 568 3.75 -9.09 0.44
N GLN A 569 4.38 -8.01 0.92
CA GLN A 569 5.77 -8.05 1.38
C GLN A 569 5.91 -8.79 2.71
N GLY A 570 4.92 -8.71 3.60
CA GLY A 570 4.84 -9.53 4.81
C GLY A 570 4.75 -11.02 4.49
N GLU A 571 3.91 -11.40 3.52
CA GLU A 571 3.83 -12.77 3.03
C GLU A 571 5.20 -13.26 2.53
N TYR A 572 5.84 -12.47 1.68
CA TYR A 572 7.16 -12.79 1.15
C TYR A 572 8.20 -12.92 2.27
N ALA A 573 8.25 -11.97 3.20
CA ALA A 573 9.17 -11.99 4.34
C ALA A 573 9.00 -13.25 5.19
N GLY A 574 7.75 -13.64 5.46
CA GLY A 574 7.45 -14.85 6.25
C GLY A 574 7.89 -16.14 5.57
N LEU A 575 7.66 -16.24 4.28
CA LEU A 575 8.08 -17.41 3.51
C LEU A 575 9.61 -17.48 3.37
N ILE A 576 10.30 -16.35 3.26
CA ILE A 576 11.77 -16.29 3.27
C ILE A 576 12.31 -16.68 4.66
N ALA A 577 11.66 -16.28 5.75
CA ALA A 577 12.04 -16.69 7.10
C ALA A 577 11.92 -18.21 7.27
N ILE A 578 10.83 -18.82 6.80
CA ILE A 578 10.66 -20.29 6.79
C ILE A 578 11.75 -20.96 5.94
N ARG A 579 12.03 -20.43 4.76
CA ARG A 579 13.08 -20.94 3.88
C ARG A 579 14.46 -20.84 4.54
N GLY A 580 14.78 -19.69 5.15
CA GLY A 580 16.03 -19.50 5.91
C GLY A 580 16.19 -20.52 7.04
N TYR A 581 15.10 -20.78 7.78
CA TYR A 581 15.07 -21.79 8.84
C TYR A 581 15.39 -23.21 8.32
N HIS A 582 14.72 -23.65 7.25
CA HIS A 582 14.99 -24.97 6.67
C HIS A 582 16.44 -25.09 6.17
N ARG A 583 16.94 -24.06 5.47
CA ARG A 583 18.33 -24.04 4.98
C ARG A 583 19.37 -24.08 6.09
N SER A 584 19.13 -23.36 7.20
CA SER A 584 20.05 -23.37 8.36
C SER A 584 20.21 -24.77 8.98
N ARG A 585 19.27 -25.67 8.69
CA ARG A 585 19.27 -27.08 9.14
C ARG A 585 19.79 -28.06 8.08
N GLY A 586 20.14 -27.58 6.89
CA GLY A 586 20.55 -28.41 5.77
C GLY A 586 19.37 -29.03 4.99
N ASP A 587 18.15 -28.54 5.19
CA ASP A 587 16.92 -29.06 4.57
C ASP A 587 16.58 -28.26 3.30
N ASP A 588 17.56 -27.98 2.42
CA ASP A 588 17.40 -27.17 1.20
C ASP A 588 16.37 -27.74 0.20
N ASN A 589 16.04 -29.03 0.31
CA ASN A 589 15.02 -29.68 -0.51
C ASN A 589 13.59 -29.33 -0.10
N ARG A 590 13.36 -28.76 1.10
CA ARG A 590 12.02 -28.35 1.54
C ARG A 590 11.58 -27.08 0.83
N ASN A 591 10.84 -27.24 -0.26
CA ASN A 591 10.41 -26.16 -1.14
C ASN A 591 8.93 -26.26 -1.57
N ILE A 592 8.14 -27.14 -0.95
CA ILE A 592 6.71 -27.25 -1.23
C ILE A 592 5.91 -26.44 -0.21
N CYS A 593 5.02 -25.58 -0.71
CA CYS A 593 4.04 -24.85 0.07
C CYS A 593 2.63 -25.38 -0.23
N LEU A 594 1.95 -25.92 0.78
CA LEU A 594 0.54 -26.31 0.67
C LEU A 594 -0.32 -25.04 0.80
N ILE A 595 -1.32 -24.90 -0.06
CA ILE A 595 -2.21 -23.74 -0.05
C ILE A 595 -3.65 -24.20 -0.31
N PRO A 596 -4.63 -23.92 0.57
CA PRO A 596 -6.03 -24.23 0.33
C PRO A 596 -6.56 -23.56 -0.94
N ALA A 597 -7.48 -24.22 -1.62
CA ALA A 597 -8.10 -23.69 -2.86
C ALA A 597 -8.79 -22.33 -2.64
N SER A 598 -9.30 -22.10 -1.43
CA SER A 598 -9.97 -20.86 -1.01
C SER A 598 -9.03 -19.70 -0.65
N ALA A 599 -7.70 -19.94 -0.56
CA ALA A 599 -6.74 -18.92 -0.14
C ALA A 599 -6.73 -17.70 -1.08
N HIS A 600 -6.41 -16.55 -0.53
CA HIS A 600 -6.23 -15.31 -1.29
C HIS A 600 -5.18 -15.49 -2.41
N GLY A 601 -5.39 -14.82 -3.54
CA GLY A 601 -4.51 -14.96 -4.72
C GLY A 601 -3.06 -14.50 -4.49
N THR A 602 -2.80 -13.67 -3.47
CA THR A 602 -1.44 -13.25 -3.08
C THR A 602 -0.62 -14.39 -2.50
N ASN A 603 -1.23 -15.34 -1.78
CA ASN A 603 -0.52 -16.44 -1.12
C ASN A 603 0.26 -17.32 -2.13
N PRO A 604 -0.37 -17.88 -3.20
CA PRO A 604 0.38 -18.65 -4.19
C PRO A 604 1.40 -17.80 -4.98
N ALA A 605 1.13 -16.51 -5.22
CA ALA A 605 2.07 -15.62 -5.88
C ALA A 605 3.32 -15.38 -4.99
N SER A 606 3.14 -15.15 -3.69
CA SER A 606 4.22 -14.97 -2.72
C SER A 606 5.06 -16.25 -2.54
N ALA A 607 4.41 -17.41 -2.48
CA ALA A 607 5.09 -18.69 -2.40
C ALA A 607 6.02 -18.91 -3.62
N GLN A 608 5.55 -18.61 -4.82
CA GLN A 608 6.36 -18.74 -6.02
C GLN A 608 7.55 -17.75 -6.03
N MET A 609 7.34 -16.51 -5.57
CA MET A 609 8.42 -15.52 -5.45
C MET A 609 9.47 -15.92 -4.41
N ALA A 610 9.09 -16.67 -3.39
CA ALA A 610 9.99 -17.26 -2.41
C ALA A 610 10.65 -18.58 -2.89
N GLY A 611 10.51 -18.94 -4.17
CA GLY A 611 11.09 -20.13 -4.76
C GLY A 611 10.39 -21.42 -4.36
N MET A 612 9.18 -21.36 -3.80
CA MET A 612 8.42 -22.52 -3.39
C MET A 612 7.45 -22.99 -4.49
N LYS A 613 7.21 -24.31 -4.52
CA LYS A 613 6.22 -24.94 -5.40
C LYS A 613 4.87 -25.02 -4.67
N VAL A 614 3.84 -24.50 -5.28
CA VAL A 614 2.48 -24.52 -4.72
C VAL A 614 1.82 -25.89 -4.99
N VAL A 615 1.31 -26.52 -3.93
CA VAL A 615 0.45 -27.70 -3.99
C VAL A 615 -0.89 -27.34 -3.36
N VAL A 616 -1.96 -27.44 -4.14
CA VAL A 616 -3.30 -27.01 -3.71
C VAL A 616 -3.93 -28.10 -2.84
N VAL A 617 -4.46 -27.70 -1.68
CA VAL A 617 -5.28 -28.53 -0.78
C VAL A 617 -6.75 -28.24 -1.05
N LYS A 618 -7.57 -29.29 -1.14
CA LYS A 618 -9.01 -29.14 -1.36
C LYS A 618 -9.73 -28.52 -0.17
N THR A 619 -10.83 -27.87 -0.46
CA THR A 619 -11.83 -27.44 0.54
C THR A 619 -13.00 -28.40 0.51
N ALA A 620 -13.52 -28.77 1.68
CA ALA A 620 -14.74 -29.54 1.84
C ALA A 620 -15.98 -28.71 1.45
N ASP A 621 -17.13 -29.34 1.29
CA ASP A 621 -18.39 -28.67 0.97
C ASP A 621 -18.83 -27.64 2.07
N SER A 622 -18.39 -27.86 3.31
CA SER A 622 -18.55 -26.93 4.44
C SER A 622 -17.73 -25.63 4.29
N GLY A 623 -16.79 -25.57 3.34
CA GLY A 623 -15.82 -24.49 3.22
C GLY A 623 -14.52 -24.68 4.02
N ASN A 624 -14.44 -25.68 4.90
CA ASN A 624 -13.26 -26.00 5.69
C ASN A 624 -12.19 -26.73 4.87
N ILE A 625 -10.96 -26.78 5.38
CA ILE A 625 -9.88 -27.58 4.78
C ILE A 625 -10.25 -29.07 4.80
N ASP A 626 -10.12 -29.75 3.67
CA ASP A 626 -10.29 -31.19 3.60
C ASP A 626 -9.09 -31.90 4.27
N LEU A 627 -9.29 -32.38 5.52
CA LEU A 627 -8.25 -33.03 6.31
C LEU A 627 -7.73 -34.33 5.67
N ALA A 628 -8.55 -35.05 4.91
CA ALA A 628 -8.13 -36.28 4.23
C ALA A 628 -7.18 -35.94 3.06
N ASP A 629 -7.52 -34.93 2.26
CA ASP A 629 -6.65 -34.44 1.19
C ASP A 629 -5.36 -33.84 1.77
N LEU A 630 -5.45 -33.07 2.87
CA LEU A 630 -4.29 -32.51 3.57
C LEU A 630 -3.31 -33.63 4.01
N LYS A 631 -3.81 -34.67 4.72
CA LYS A 631 -2.99 -35.80 5.17
C LYS A 631 -2.33 -36.53 4.00
N SER A 632 -3.06 -36.73 2.89
CA SER A 632 -2.49 -37.33 1.68
C SER A 632 -1.40 -36.43 1.09
N LYS A 633 -1.62 -35.11 0.94
CA LYS A 633 -0.62 -34.19 0.40
C LYS A 633 0.64 -34.10 1.27
N CYS A 634 0.48 -34.13 2.60
CA CYS A 634 1.60 -34.16 3.52
C CYS A 634 2.44 -35.43 3.35
N LYS A 635 1.77 -36.59 3.23
CA LYS A 635 2.45 -37.89 3.01
C LYS A 635 3.21 -37.91 1.68
N ASP A 636 2.56 -37.42 0.60
CA ASP A 636 3.14 -37.45 -0.75
C ASP A 636 4.34 -36.50 -0.88
N ASN A 637 4.46 -35.49 0.01
CA ASN A 637 5.49 -34.45 -0.04
C ASN A 637 6.33 -34.38 1.26
N ALA A 638 6.35 -35.41 2.09
CA ALA A 638 6.91 -35.35 3.44
C ALA A 638 8.36 -34.85 3.50
N ASP A 639 9.22 -35.26 2.56
CA ASP A 639 10.64 -34.87 2.52
C ASP A 639 10.86 -33.45 2.00
N ASN A 640 9.88 -32.88 1.27
CA ASN A 640 9.99 -31.58 0.57
C ASN A 640 9.04 -30.53 1.13
N LEU A 641 8.21 -30.85 2.12
CA LEU A 641 7.24 -29.93 2.69
C LEU A 641 7.94 -28.82 3.47
N ALA A 642 7.84 -27.58 2.98
CA ALA A 642 8.35 -26.40 3.67
C ALA A 642 7.30 -25.79 4.59
N ALA A 643 6.08 -25.56 4.05
CA ALA A 643 5.04 -24.85 4.78
C ALA A 643 3.63 -25.16 4.28
N ILE A 644 2.65 -24.79 5.09
CA ILE A 644 1.28 -24.51 4.65
C ILE A 644 0.99 -23.02 4.84
N MET A 645 0.21 -22.42 3.93
CA MET A 645 -0.36 -21.07 4.15
C MET A 645 -1.88 -21.19 4.28
N ILE A 646 -2.42 -20.85 5.43
CA ILE A 646 -3.87 -20.86 5.69
C ILE A 646 -4.34 -19.50 6.17
N THR A 647 -5.55 -19.11 5.80
CA THR A 647 -6.22 -17.90 6.32
C THR A 647 -7.08 -18.28 7.51
N TYR A 648 -6.99 -17.51 8.61
CA TYR A 648 -7.80 -17.78 9.80
C TYR A 648 -8.28 -16.48 10.46
N PRO A 649 -9.61 -16.32 10.80
CA PRO A 649 -10.70 -17.23 10.42
C PRO A 649 -10.71 -17.51 8.91
N SER A 650 -11.39 -18.57 8.47
CA SER A 650 -11.33 -18.98 7.07
C SER A 650 -11.86 -17.88 6.13
N THR A 651 -11.41 -17.89 4.88
CA THR A 651 -11.94 -16.99 3.82
C THR A 651 -13.45 -17.15 3.57
N HIS A 652 -14.07 -18.15 4.19
CA HIS A 652 -15.53 -18.38 4.13
C HIS A 652 -16.29 -17.68 5.26
N GLY A 653 -15.61 -16.89 6.11
CA GLY A 653 -16.21 -16.13 7.21
C GLY A 653 -16.57 -16.96 8.44
N VAL A 654 -15.95 -18.12 8.64
CA VAL A 654 -16.20 -19.03 9.77
C VAL A 654 -14.92 -19.45 10.48
N PHE A 655 -15.03 -19.80 11.76
CA PHE A 655 -13.94 -20.38 12.54
C PHE A 655 -13.85 -21.88 12.26
N GLU A 656 -12.78 -22.35 11.65
CA GLU A 656 -12.53 -23.78 11.47
C GLU A 656 -12.15 -24.43 12.81
N LYS A 657 -12.96 -25.41 13.27
CA LYS A 657 -12.74 -26.10 14.54
C LYS A 657 -11.47 -26.96 14.55
N ASP A 658 -11.03 -27.40 13.37
CA ASP A 658 -9.92 -28.36 13.22
C ASP A 658 -8.55 -27.67 13.00
N VAL A 659 -8.45 -26.36 13.14
CA VAL A 659 -7.22 -25.59 12.84
C VAL A 659 -6.00 -26.10 13.60
N LYS A 660 -6.13 -26.54 14.87
CA LYS A 660 -5.02 -27.13 15.64
C LYS A 660 -4.55 -28.47 15.05
N GLU A 661 -5.50 -29.33 14.63
CA GLU A 661 -5.17 -30.57 13.95
C GLU A 661 -4.44 -30.30 12.63
N VAL A 662 -4.86 -29.30 11.88
CA VAL A 662 -4.14 -28.84 10.66
C VAL A 662 -2.69 -28.47 11.00
N CYS A 663 -2.47 -27.66 12.04
CA CYS A 663 -1.12 -27.30 12.47
C CYS A 663 -0.29 -28.50 12.87
N GLU A 664 -0.84 -29.42 13.66
CA GLU A 664 -0.17 -30.62 14.10
C GLU A 664 0.23 -31.58 12.94
N ILE A 665 -0.65 -31.73 11.94
CA ILE A 665 -0.36 -32.52 10.74
C ILE A 665 0.87 -31.94 10.00
N ILE A 666 0.95 -30.65 9.86
CA ILE A 666 2.07 -29.98 9.18
C ILE A 666 3.37 -30.11 9.98
N HIS A 667 3.33 -29.82 11.29
CA HIS A 667 4.50 -29.96 12.16
C HIS A 667 5.04 -31.40 12.19
N ASN A 668 4.16 -32.40 12.26
CA ASN A 668 4.53 -33.81 12.21
C ASN A 668 5.20 -34.21 10.88
N ALA A 669 4.87 -33.47 9.78
CA ALA A 669 5.52 -33.63 8.48
C ALA A 669 6.82 -32.79 8.34
N GLY A 670 7.21 -32.04 9.38
CA GLY A 670 8.42 -31.21 9.41
C GLY A 670 8.25 -29.85 8.69
N GLY A 671 7.05 -29.48 8.29
CA GLY A 671 6.71 -28.18 7.71
C GLY A 671 6.43 -27.11 8.77
N GLN A 672 6.35 -25.86 8.34
CA GLN A 672 5.97 -24.70 9.17
C GLN A 672 4.55 -24.25 8.84
N VAL A 673 3.85 -23.68 9.83
CA VAL A 673 2.49 -23.17 9.66
C VAL A 673 2.52 -21.66 9.50
N TYR A 674 2.17 -21.19 8.31
CA TYR A 674 1.95 -19.79 8.02
C TYR A 674 0.45 -19.48 8.12
N ILE A 675 0.07 -18.64 9.09
CA ILE A 675 -1.29 -18.13 9.22
C ILE A 675 -1.38 -16.77 8.51
N ASP A 676 -2.18 -16.70 7.48
CA ASP A 676 -2.54 -15.42 6.88
C ASP A 676 -3.42 -14.63 7.86
N GLY A 677 -2.78 -13.73 8.60
CA GLY A 677 -3.36 -12.84 9.59
C GLY A 677 -3.61 -11.44 9.05
N ALA A 678 -3.72 -11.28 7.73
CA ALA A 678 -4.01 -10.00 7.09
C ALA A 678 -5.23 -9.30 7.70
N ASN A 679 -6.25 -10.07 8.09
CA ASN A 679 -7.40 -9.61 8.83
C ASN A 679 -7.51 -10.35 10.17
N MET A 680 -7.31 -9.62 11.27
CA MET A 680 -7.43 -10.13 12.63
C MET A 680 -8.68 -9.61 13.36
N ASN A 681 -9.64 -9.06 12.65
CA ASN A 681 -10.77 -8.35 13.25
C ASN A 681 -11.70 -9.25 14.08
N ALA A 682 -11.64 -10.57 13.92
CA ALA A 682 -12.34 -11.55 14.74
C ALA A 682 -11.45 -12.20 15.82
N MET A 683 -10.19 -11.82 15.97
CA MET A 683 -9.24 -12.56 16.82
C MET A 683 -8.65 -11.75 17.95
N VAL A 684 -8.36 -10.47 17.77
CA VAL A 684 -7.60 -9.66 18.75
C VAL A 684 -8.27 -9.73 20.14
N GLY A 685 -7.51 -10.19 21.12
CA GLY A 685 -7.97 -10.37 22.51
C GLY A 685 -8.75 -11.64 22.77
N ILE A 686 -9.31 -12.30 21.77
CA ILE A 686 -10.05 -13.56 21.87
C ILE A 686 -9.15 -14.77 21.60
N SER A 687 -8.38 -14.73 20.54
CA SER A 687 -7.43 -15.75 20.15
C SER A 687 -6.16 -15.16 19.57
N ALA A 688 -5.11 -15.97 19.48
CA ALA A 688 -3.83 -15.53 18.94
C ALA A 688 -3.21 -16.61 18.06
N PRO A 689 -2.85 -16.31 16.79
CA PRO A 689 -2.37 -17.32 15.85
C PRO A 689 -1.11 -18.03 16.34
N GLY A 690 -0.22 -17.35 17.04
CA GLY A 690 0.94 -17.94 17.67
C GLY A 690 0.63 -18.92 18.79
N GLU A 691 -0.51 -18.83 19.47
CA GLU A 691 -0.89 -19.69 20.59
C GLU A 691 -1.57 -20.99 20.14
N PHE A 692 -2.25 -20.99 18.98
CA PHE A 692 -2.95 -22.18 18.51
C PHE A 692 -2.19 -23.01 17.45
N GLY A 693 -0.95 -22.63 17.13
CA GLY A 693 -0.09 -23.45 16.29
C GLY A 693 0.55 -22.76 15.09
N GLY A 694 0.30 -21.47 14.87
CA GLY A 694 0.97 -20.70 13.83
C GLY A 694 2.45 -20.44 14.17
N ASP A 695 3.35 -20.65 13.21
CA ASP A 695 4.77 -20.33 13.33
C ASP A 695 5.08 -18.93 12.83
N VAL A 696 4.34 -18.49 11.83
CA VAL A 696 4.50 -17.19 11.15
C VAL A 696 3.13 -16.60 10.81
N SER A 697 2.98 -15.29 10.95
CA SER A 697 1.85 -14.54 10.35
C SER A 697 2.31 -13.20 9.84
N HIS A 698 1.76 -12.75 8.72
CA HIS A 698 1.76 -11.32 8.43
C HIS A 698 0.47 -10.67 8.93
N LEU A 699 0.57 -9.39 9.21
CA LEU A 699 -0.55 -8.53 9.59
C LEU A 699 -0.71 -7.43 8.55
N ASN A 700 -1.93 -6.92 8.36
CA ASN A 700 -2.14 -5.67 7.64
C ASN A 700 -2.59 -4.59 8.63
N LEU A 701 -1.66 -3.69 9.01
CA LEU A 701 -2.00 -2.60 9.94
C LEU A 701 -3.05 -1.66 9.35
N HIS A 702 -3.16 -1.63 8.02
CA HIS A 702 -4.22 -0.89 7.28
C HIS A 702 -5.57 -1.63 7.22
N LYS A 703 -5.76 -2.66 8.05
CA LYS A 703 -7.04 -3.34 8.29
C LYS A 703 -7.39 -3.25 9.77
N THR A 704 -7.03 -4.25 10.57
CA THR A 704 -7.40 -4.35 11.99
C THR A 704 -6.85 -3.23 12.88
N PHE A 705 -5.68 -2.65 12.54
CA PHE A 705 -4.98 -1.67 13.38
C PHE A 705 -5.01 -0.23 12.83
N ALA A 706 -6.10 0.13 12.16
CA ALA A 706 -6.55 1.48 11.82
C ALA A 706 -5.65 2.35 10.92
N ILE A 707 -4.58 1.85 10.32
CA ILE A 707 -3.90 2.60 9.26
C ILE A 707 -4.86 2.74 8.08
N PRO A 708 -5.02 3.92 7.47
CA PRO A 708 -5.99 4.14 6.41
C PRO A 708 -5.66 3.38 5.12
N HIS A 709 -6.68 2.97 4.38
CA HIS A 709 -6.52 2.31 3.08
C HIS A 709 -6.07 3.25 1.95
N GLY A 710 -6.31 4.56 2.06
CA GLY A 710 -5.78 5.59 1.16
C GLY A 710 -6.04 5.38 -0.33
N GLY A 711 -7.15 4.73 -0.69
CA GLY A 711 -7.45 4.40 -2.09
C GLY A 711 -6.60 3.26 -2.68
N GLY A 712 -5.94 2.47 -1.82
CA GLY A 712 -5.07 1.36 -2.20
C GLY A 712 -3.64 1.47 -1.66
N GLY A 713 -3.50 2.09 -0.53
CA GLY A 713 -2.29 2.37 0.25
C GLY A 713 -2.28 3.81 0.75
N PRO A 714 -1.67 4.03 1.91
CA PRO A 714 -0.37 3.47 2.33
C PRO A 714 -0.47 2.04 2.86
N GLY A 715 0.56 1.24 2.59
CA GLY A 715 0.68 -0.14 3.03
C GLY A 715 1.66 -0.33 4.17
N VAL A 716 1.33 -1.21 5.12
CA VAL A 716 2.23 -1.77 6.15
C VAL A 716 1.80 -3.20 6.42
N GLY A 717 2.74 -4.12 6.38
CA GLY A 717 2.48 -5.55 6.54
C GLY A 717 3.47 -6.24 7.47
N PRO A 718 3.46 -5.97 8.79
CA PRO A 718 4.35 -6.61 9.74
C PRO A 718 4.31 -8.12 9.65
N ILE A 719 5.43 -8.75 9.98
CA ILE A 719 5.54 -10.21 10.12
C ILE A 719 5.85 -10.56 11.56
N GLY A 720 5.06 -11.48 12.15
CA GLY A 720 5.28 -12.07 13.45
C GLY A 720 5.75 -13.52 13.33
N VAL A 721 6.68 -13.91 14.18
CA VAL A 721 7.27 -15.25 14.14
C VAL A 721 7.47 -15.84 15.53
N LYS A 722 7.46 -17.18 15.63
CA LYS A 722 7.86 -17.94 16.81
C LYS A 722 9.37 -17.85 17.04
N GLU A 723 9.80 -18.16 18.27
CA GLU A 723 11.18 -18.06 18.76
C GLU A 723 12.22 -18.66 17.81
N HIS A 724 11.96 -19.84 17.26
CA HIS A 724 12.90 -20.53 16.37
C HIS A 724 13.08 -19.85 15.00
N LEU A 725 12.24 -18.88 14.65
CA LEU A 725 12.29 -18.11 13.39
C LEU A 725 12.81 -16.68 13.57
N VAL A 726 13.06 -16.21 14.78
CA VAL A 726 13.47 -14.83 15.08
C VAL A 726 14.74 -14.44 14.32
N ASN A 727 15.72 -15.33 14.23
CA ASN A 727 16.98 -15.08 13.53
C ASN A 727 16.84 -14.95 12.00
N PHE A 728 15.67 -15.22 11.45
CA PHE A 728 15.37 -15.17 10.02
C PHE A 728 14.43 -13.99 9.65
N LEU A 729 14.18 -13.06 10.56
CA LEU A 729 13.48 -11.82 10.27
C LEU A 729 14.32 -10.91 9.37
N PRO A 730 13.70 -9.99 8.61
CA PRO A 730 14.43 -9.05 7.75
C PRO A 730 15.51 -8.24 8.51
N THR A 731 16.64 -8.01 7.86
CA THR A 731 17.76 -7.23 8.41
C THR A 731 17.35 -5.78 8.66
N THR A 732 17.71 -5.25 9.83
CA THR A 732 17.55 -3.84 10.23
C THR A 732 18.87 -3.30 10.81
N PRO A 733 19.02 -2.00 11.07
CA PRO A 733 20.19 -1.46 11.75
C PRO A 733 20.41 -2.01 13.18
N LEU A 734 19.40 -2.63 13.77
CA LEU A 734 19.44 -3.21 15.12
C LEU A 734 19.81 -4.70 15.11
N ASN A 735 19.64 -5.38 13.98
CA ASN A 735 19.99 -6.78 13.82
C ASN A 735 20.64 -7.02 12.45
N ASN A 736 21.52 -7.98 12.38
CA ASN A 736 22.11 -8.45 11.13
C ASN A 736 21.74 -9.92 10.95
N THR A 737 20.89 -10.20 9.97
CA THR A 737 20.39 -11.54 9.68
C THR A 737 20.83 -11.99 8.29
N ASP A 738 20.82 -13.31 8.05
CA ASP A 738 21.19 -13.89 6.75
C ASP A 738 20.10 -13.70 5.67
N VAL A 739 18.94 -13.19 6.05
CA VAL A 739 17.79 -13.03 5.12
C VAL A 739 17.92 -11.81 4.23
N GLY A 740 18.54 -10.73 4.73
CA GLY A 740 18.64 -9.46 4.01
C GLY A 740 17.42 -8.55 4.17
N SER A 741 17.42 -7.43 3.44
CA SER A 741 16.35 -6.43 3.51
C SER A 741 15.20 -6.76 2.55
N ILE A 742 13.97 -6.50 3.00
CA ILE A 742 12.73 -6.72 2.24
C ILE A 742 12.24 -5.41 1.59
N ALA A 743 12.52 -4.28 2.23
CA ALA A 743 12.17 -2.94 1.76
C ALA A 743 13.40 -2.01 1.77
N GLY A 744 13.29 -0.89 1.07
CA GLY A 744 14.39 0.07 0.96
C GLY A 744 14.70 0.84 2.24
N ALA A 745 13.73 0.96 3.14
CA ALA A 745 13.91 1.59 4.45
C ALA A 745 13.85 0.55 5.58
N PRO A 746 14.59 0.73 6.68
CA PRO A 746 14.70 -0.25 7.76
C PRO A 746 13.36 -0.65 8.40
N TRP A 747 12.41 0.26 8.46
CA TRP A 747 11.07 0.05 9.00
C TRP A 747 9.97 0.35 7.96
N GLY A 748 10.27 0.19 6.69
CA GLY A 748 9.33 0.31 5.59
C GLY A 748 8.56 1.62 5.59
N SER A 749 7.34 1.62 6.09
CA SER A 749 6.45 2.78 6.16
C SER A 749 6.50 3.47 7.53
N GLY A 750 7.68 3.87 8.00
CA GLY A 750 7.95 4.31 9.36
C GLY A 750 7.07 5.45 9.88
N SER A 751 6.72 6.45 9.05
CA SER A 751 5.97 7.63 9.50
C SER A 751 4.50 7.38 9.82
N ILE A 752 3.94 6.24 9.43
CA ILE A 752 2.53 5.90 9.71
C ILE A 752 2.36 4.85 10.81
N LEU A 753 3.46 4.31 11.36
CA LEU A 753 3.42 3.40 12.52
C LEU A 753 2.78 4.06 13.76
N PRO A 754 2.92 5.37 13.99
CA PRO A 754 2.23 6.08 15.06
C PRO A 754 0.71 5.86 15.08
N ILE A 755 0.07 5.63 13.93
CA ILE A 755 -1.39 5.39 13.83
C ILE A 755 -1.78 4.13 14.62
N SER A 756 -1.12 3.01 14.35
CA SER A 756 -1.41 1.76 15.06
C SER A 756 -1.00 1.81 16.52
N TRP A 757 0.09 2.50 16.86
CA TRP A 757 0.46 2.76 18.25
C TRP A 757 -0.67 3.52 18.97
N MET A 758 -1.19 4.59 18.37
CA MET A 758 -2.31 5.37 18.93
C MET A 758 -3.58 4.52 19.08
N TYR A 759 -3.93 3.75 18.05
CA TYR A 759 -5.10 2.87 18.07
C TYR A 759 -5.06 1.89 19.25
N ILE A 760 -3.94 1.15 19.39
CA ILE A 760 -3.79 0.17 20.48
C ILE A 760 -3.73 0.86 21.84
N ALA A 761 -2.99 1.96 21.97
CA ALA A 761 -2.86 2.70 23.24
C ALA A 761 -4.17 3.32 23.72
N MET A 762 -5.01 3.82 22.80
CA MET A 762 -6.29 4.42 23.15
C MET A 762 -7.36 3.38 23.50
N LEU A 763 -7.39 2.24 22.81
CA LEU A 763 -8.32 1.16 23.12
C LEU A 763 -7.88 0.36 24.34
N GLY A 764 -6.59 0.08 24.46
CA GLY A 764 -6.06 -0.81 25.50
C GLY A 764 -6.60 -2.23 25.38
N LYS A 765 -6.26 -3.09 26.35
CA LYS A 765 -6.64 -4.52 26.30
C LYS A 765 -8.16 -4.75 26.21
N ASP A 766 -8.92 -3.98 26.99
CA ASP A 766 -10.39 -4.17 27.08
C ASP A 766 -11.08 -3.62 25.84
N GLY A 767 -10.68 -2.45 25.33
CA GLY A 767 -11.23 -1.86 24.11
C GLY A 767 -10.92 -2.64 22.85
N LEU A 768 -9.74 -3.29 22.76
CA LEU A 768 -9.40 -4.20 21.66
C LEU A 768 -10.27 -5.46 21.69
N TYR A 769 -10.49 -6.05 22.86
CA TYR A 769 -11.41 -7.18 23.05
C TYR A 769 -12.83 -6.80 22.65
N ASP A 770 -13.33 -5.68 23.17
CA ASP A 770 -14.67 -5.17 22.85
C ASP A 770 -14.83 -4.90 21.35
N SER A 771 -13.80 -4.37 20.68
CA SER A 771 -13.81 -4.14 19.24
C SER A 771 -14.02 -5.44 18.47
N THR A 772 -13.28 -6.48 18.82
CA THR A 772 -13.41 -7.81 18.19
C THR A 772 -14.80 -8.41 18.42
N CYS A 773 -15.31 -8.37 19.67
CA CYS A 773 -16.63 -8.87 19.99
C CYS A 773 -17.74 -8.12 19.22
N ASN A 774 -17.62 -6.80 19.07
CA ASN A 774 -18.59 -6.01 18.32
C ASN A 774 -18.50 -6.25 16.80
N ALA A 775 -17.32 -6.51 16.24
CA ALA A 775 -17.22 -6.90 14.84
C ALA A 775 -17.96 -8.22 14.55
N ILE A 776 -17.81 -9.20 15.45
CA ILE A 776 -18.55 -10.48 15.37
C ILE A 776 -20.07 -10.26 15.54
N LEU A 777 -20.48 -9.43 16.49
CA LEU A 777 -21.90 -9.08 16.71
C LEU A 777 -22.51 -8.44 15.46
N ASN A 778 -21.86 -7.43 14.89
CA ASN A 778 -22.33 -6.70 13.71
C ASN A 778 -22.49 -7.63 12.49
N ALA A 779 -21.53 -8.54 12.26
CA ALA A 779 -21.59 -9.51 11.17
C ALA A 779 -22.77 -10.49 11.34
N ASN A 780 -22.98 -11.00 12.56
CA ASN A 780 -24.09 -11.89 12.84
C ASN A 780 -25.46 -11.18 12.78
N TYR A 781 -25.52 -9.90 13.18
CA TYR A 781 -26.72 -9.09 13.03
C TYR A 781 -27.11 -8.91 11.57
N ILE A 782 -26.16 -8.53 10.69
CA ILE A 782 -26.41 -8.43 9.25
C ILE A 782 -26.83 -9.78 8.67
N THR A 783 -26.13 -10.86 9.04
CA THR A 783 -26.47 -12.22 8.59
C THR A 783 -27.92 -12.55 8.92
N LYS A 784 -28.34 -12.34 10.16
CA LYS A 784 -29.70 -12.60 10.61
C LYS A 784 -30.75 -11.71 9.91
N ARG A 785 -30.44 -10.45 9.64
CA ARG A 785 -31.30 -9.52 8.89
C ARG A 785 -31.49 -9.93 7.43
N LEU A 786 -30.50 -10.59 6.82
CA LEU A 786 -30.49 -10.92 5.39
C LEU A 786 -30.88 -12.37 5.09
N GLU A 787 -30.82 -13.31 6.04
CA GLU A 787 -31.03 -14.75 5.80
C GLU A 787 -32.38 -15.13 5.23
N GLU A 788 -33.45 -14.37 5.54
CA GLU A 788 -34.77 -14.59 4.96
C GLU A 788 -34.92 -14.11 3.50
N HIS A 789 -33.95 -13.29 3.03
CA HIS A 789 -33.97 -12.64 1.74
C HIS A 789 -32.95 -13.21 0.76
N TYR A 790 -31.82 -13.67 1.27
CA TYR A 790 -30.71 -14.21 0.52
C TYR A 790 -30.11 -15.43 1.23
N PRO A 791 -29.75 -16.49 0.51
CA PRO A 791 -29.00 -17.60 1.12
C PRO A 791 -27.66 -17.10 1.68
N ILE A 792 -27.35 -17.46 2.93
CA ILE A 792 -26.00 -17.33 3.50
C ILE A 792 -25.23 -18.60 3.14
N LEU A 793 -24.11 -18.44 2.41
CA LEU A 793 -23.47 -19.60 1.80
C LEU A 793 -22.71 -20.46 2.83
N TYR A 794 -22.07 -19.83 3.80
CA TYR A 794 -21.33 -20.54 4.84
C TYR A 794 -21.67 -19.99 6.22
N SER A 795 -21.85 -20.89 7.16
CA SER A 795 -22.04 -20.63 8.58
C SER A 795 -21.59 -21.86 9.38
N ASP A 796 -21.46 -21.71 10.68
CA ASP A 796 -21.27 -22.85 11.57
C ASP A 796 -22.58 -23.68 11.69
N GLU A 797 -22.57 -24.72 12.52
CA GLU A 797 -23.69 -25.62 12.76
C GLU A 797 -24.92 -24.91 13.40
N ASN A 798 -24.72 -23.73 14.01
CA ASN A 798 -25.75 -22.92 14.63
C ASN A 798 -26.24 -21.78 13.73
N GLY A 799 -25.74 -21.69 12.47
CA GLY A 799 -26.05 -20.63 11.54
C GLY A 799 -25.30 -19.33 11.82
N ARG A 800 -24.16 -19.38 12.53
CA ARG A 800 -23.36 -18.22 12.92
C ARG A 800 -22.15 -18.03 12.01
N VAL A 801 -21.68 -16.79 11.96
CA VAL A 801 -20.47 -16.39 11.19
C VAL A 801 -19.46 -15.73 12.13
N ALA A 802 -18.23 -15.57 11.68
CA ALA A 802 -17.20 -14.82 12.39
C ALA A 802 -17.45 -13.30 12.27
N HIS A 803 -16.57 -12.54 11.66
CA HIS A 803 -16.67 -11.08 11.48
C HIS A 803 -17.17 -10.66 10.10
N GLU A 804 -17.47 -11.62 9.23
CA GLU A 804 -17.94 -11.39 7.86
C GLU A 804 -18.90 -12.52 7.45
N CYS A 805 -19.76 -12.24 6.46
CA CYS A 805 -20.68 -13.24 5.91
C CYS A 805 -20.68 -13.24 4.38
N ILE A 806 -21.08 -14.36 3.79
CA ILE A 806 -21.15 -14.55 2.34
C ILE A 806 -22.59 -14.75 1.91
N VAL A 807 -23.12 -13.79 1.15
CA VAL A 807 -24.45 -13.81 0.56
C VAL A 807 -24.36 -14.41 -0.86
N ASP A 808 -25.17 -15.42 -1.15
CA ASP A 808 -25.19 -16.13 -2.42
C ASP A 808 -26.21 -15.54 -3.41
N ILE A 809 -25.74 -14.99 -4.52
CA ILE A 809 -26.59 -14.41 -5.58
C ILE A 809 -26.81 -15.39 -6.75
N ARG A 810 -26.14 -16.53 -6.77
CA ARG A 810 -26.23 -17.52 -7.87
C ARG A 810 -27.64 -18.02 -8.13
N PRO A 811 -28.47 -18.38 -7.12
CA PRO A 811 -29.84 -18.81 -7.36
C PRO A 811 -30.70 -17.75 -8.05
N ILE A 812 -30.47 -16.47 -7.73
CA ILE A 812 -31.18 -15.34 -8.36
C ILE A 812 -30.76 -15.21 -9.82
N LYS A 813 -29.46 -15.32 -10.09
CA LYS A 813 -28.92 -15.28 -11.45
C LYS A 813 -29.49 -16.40 -12.32
N ASP A 814 -29.58 -17.61 -11.76
CA ASP A 814 -30.08 -18.78 -12.48
C ASP A 814 -31.58 -18.67 -12.80
N THR A 815 -32.36 -17.96 -11.99
CA THR A 815 -33.81 -17.81 -12.17
C THR A 815 -34.21 -16.64 -13.06
N VAL A 816 -33.59 -15.47 -12.89
CA VAL A 816 -34.00 -14.21 -13.55
C VAL A 816 -32.87 -13.46 -14.24
N GLY A 817 -31.68 -14.01 -14.29
CA GLY A 817 -30.54 -13.42 -14.97
C GLY A 817 -29.85 -12.25 -14.25
N ILE A 818 -30.35 -11.81 -13.09
CA ILE A 818 -29.73 -10.72 -12.30
C ILE A 818 -28.44 -11.22 -11.65
N SER A 819 -27.33 -10.63 -12.03
CA SER A 819 -26.00 -11.03 -11.57
C SER A 819 -25.59 -10.31 -10.28
N VAL A 820 -24.52 -10.82 -9.65
CA VAL A 820 -23.87 -10.15 -8.52
C VAL A 820 -23.40 -8.74 -8.87
N ASP A 821 -22.96 -8.51 -10.10
CA ASP A 821 -22.56 -7.18 -10.58
C ASP A 821 -23.75 -6.21 -10.64
N ASP A 822 -24.93 -6.68 -11.06
CA ASP A 822 -26.14 -5.86 -11.10
C ASP A 822 -26.58 -5.42 -9.69
N VAL A 823 -26.53 -6.34 -8.72
CA VAL A 823 -26.79 -6.01 -7.31
C VAL A 823 -25.76 -4.99 -6.79
N ALA A 824 -24.48 -5.18 -7.11
CA ALA A 824 -23.40 -4.27 -6.71
C ALA A 824 -23.59 -2.87 -7.33
N LYS A 825 -23.93 -2.77 -8.61
CA LYS A 825 -24.19 -1.49 -9.27
C LYS A 825 -25.44 -0.81 -8.72
N ARG A 826 -26.46 -1.59 -8.34
CA ARG A 826 -27.68 -1.04 -7.74
C ARG A 826 -27.41 -0.48 -6.34
N LEU A 827 -26.53 -1.10 -5.53
CA LEU A 827 -26.11 -0.56 -4.23
C LEU A 827 -25.52 0.84 -4.33
N ILE A 828 -24.87 1.20 -5.43
CA ILE A 828 -24.38 2.57 -5.66
C ILE A 828 -25.52 3.58 -5.65
N ASP A 829 -26.69 3.24 -6.21
CA ASP A 829 -27.87 4.11 -6.17
C ASP A 829 -28.42 4.29 -4.74
N TYR A 830 -28.14 3.34 -3.85
CA TYR A 830 -28.43 3.43 -2.41
C TYR A 830 -27.35 4.14 -1.61
N GLY A 831 -26.28 4.61 -2.29
CA GLY A 831 -25.17 5.36 -1.67
C GLY A 831 -24.17 4.48 -0.93
N PHE A 832 -23.99 3.22 -1.33
CA PHE A 832 -23.02 2.31 -0.79
C PHE A 832 -21.94 1.91 -1.81
N HIS A 833 -20.74 1.76 -1.32
CA HIS A 833 -19.75 0.89 -1.96
C HIS A 833 -20.25 -0.55 -1.81
N ALA A 834 -20.31 -1.32 -2.90
CA ALA A 834 -20.74 -2.71 -2.78
C ALA A 834 -19.71 -3.56 -2.03
N PRO A 835 -20.17 -4.64 -1.35
CA PRO A 835 -19.27 -5.65 -0.76
C PRO A 835 -18.33 -6.29 -1.78
N THR A 836 -17.35 -7.05 -1.31
CA THR A 836 -16.44 -7.80 -2.18
C THR A 836 -17.21 -8.81 -3.00
N MET A 837 -17.05 -8.71 -4.33
CA MET A 837 -17.76 -9.55 -5.29
C MET A 837 -16.96 -10.78 -5.68
N SER A 838 -17.66 -11.93 -5.81
CA SER A 838 -17.11 -13.16 -6.42
C SER A 838 -15.82 -13.67 -5.77
N PHE A 839 -15.69 -13.47 -4.46
CA PHE A 839 -14.60 -14.00 -3.65
C PHE A 839 -15.14 -14.48 -2.29
N PRO A 840 -14.67 -15.64 -1.78
CA PRO A 840 -13.85 -16.66 -2.43
C PRO A 840 -14.64 -17.47 -3.50
N VAL A 841 -15.94 -17.33 -3.55
CA VAL A 841 -16.84 -18.06 -4.46
C VAL A 841 -17.41 -17.10 -5.50
N ALA A 842 -17.34 -17.51 -6.78
CA ALA A 842 -17.90 -16.73 -7.86
C ALA A 842 -19.42 -16.53 -7.72
N GLY A 843 -19.93 -15.32 -7.96
CA GLY A 843 -21.35 -15.00 -7.89
C GLY A 843 -21.88 -14.72 -6.48
N THR A 844 -21.00 -14.42 -5.53
CA THR A 844 -21.36 -14.09 -4.15
C THR A 844 -20.94 -12.67 -3.77
N LEU A 845 -21.49 -12.18 -2.67
CA LEU A 845 -21.09 -10.94 -1.99
C LEU A 845 -20.54 -11.29 -0.61
N MET A 846 -19.32 -10.87 -0.31
CA MET A 846 -18.72 -11.00 1.03
C MET A 846 -18.82 -9.67 1.75
N ILE A 847 -19.51 -9.68 2.90
CA ILE A 847 -19.88 -8.50 3.70
C ILE A 847 -19.12 -8.54 5.01
N GLU A 848 -18.32 -7.51 5.27
CA GLU A 848 -17.63 -7.28 6.55
C GLU A 848 -18.05 -5.92 7.11
N PRO A 849 -18.97 -5.83 8.08
CA PRO A 849 -19.19 -4.63 8.86
C PRO A 849 -18.14 -4.58 9.98
N THR A 850 -17.49 -3.44 10.14
CA THR A 850 -16.54 -3.28 11.24
C THR A 850 -17.24 -2.90 12.53
N GLU A 851 -16.52 -3.00 13.65
CA GLU A 851 -17.02 -2.57 14.96
C GLU A 851 -17.29 -1.05 15.05
N SER A 852 -16.71 -0.28 14.16
CA SER A 852 -16.86 1.19 14.14
C SER A 852 -18.17 1.67 13.52
N GLU A 853 -18.94 0.79 12.90
CA GLU A 853 -20.23 1.13 12.30
C GLU A 853 -21.36 1.16 13.34
N SER A 854 -22.25 2.13 13.20
CA SER A 854 -23.43 2.26 14.06
C SER A 854 -24.55 1.31 13.63
N LEU A 855 -25.44 0.95 14.56
CA LEU A 855 -26.63 0.16 14.23
C LEU A 855 -27.47 0.82 13.14
N ASP A 856 -27.62 2.14 13.15
CA ASP A 856 -28.39 2.87 12.14
C ASP A 856 -27.81 2.69 10.73
N GLU A 857 -26.47 2.61 10.61
CA GLU A 857 -25.80 2.39 9.32
C GLU A 857 -25.88 0.92 8.89
N LEU A 858 -25.78 -0.03 9.83
CA LEU A 858 -26.03 -1.45 9.56
C LEU A 858 -27.46 -1.68 9.06
N ASP A 859 -28.44 -1.04 9.69
CA ASP A 859 -29.86 -1.10 9.28
C ASP A 859 -30.06 -0.46 7.90
N ARG A 860 -29.43 0.69 7.64
CA ARG A 860 -29.49 1.35 6.32
C ARG A 860 -28.97 0.44 5.22
N PHE A 861 -27.88 -0.29 5.48
CA PHE A 861 -27.33 -1.28 4.54
C PHE A 861 -28.25 -2.48 4.35
N CYS A 862 -28.76 -3.06 5.43
CA CYS A 862 -29.71 -4.17 5.37
C CYS A 862 -30.99 -3.78 4.63
N ASP A 863 -31.55 -2.60 4.89
CA ASP A 863 -32.73 -2.09 4.22
C ASP A 863 -32.50 -1.90 2.72
N ALA A 864 -31.30 -1.43 2.32
CA ALA A 864 -30.91 -1.34 0.91
C ALA A 864 -30.89 -2.72 0.25
N MET A 865 -30.25 -3.71 0.88
CA MET A 865 -30.21 -5.09 0.37
C MET A 865 -31.61 -5.71 0.28
N ILE A 866 -32.43 -5.54 1.30
CA ILE A 866 -33.82 -6.04 1.34
C ILE A 866 -34.66 -5.38 0.24
N GLN A 867 -34.50 -4.07 0.02
CA GLN A 867 -35.21 -3.38 -1.04
C GLN A 867 -34.76 -3.84 -2.44
N ILE A 868 -33.46 -4.07 -2.64
CA ILE A 868 -32.92 -4.68 -3.87
C ILE A 868 -33.55 -6.06 -4.09
N ARG A 869 -33.71 -6.87 -3.03
CA ARG A 869 -34.41 -8.18 -3.14
C ARG A 869 -35.86 -8.02 -3.60
N LYS A 870 -36.58 -7.00 -3.12
CA LYS A 870 -37.94 -6.70 -3.60
C LYS A 870 -37.97 -6.27 -5.06
N GLU A 871 -36.97 -5.49 -5.50
CA GLU A 871 -36.83 -5.15 -6.93
C GLU A 871 -36.60 -6.41 -7.78
N ILE A 872 -35.77 -7.37 -7.30
CA ILE A 872 -35.55 -8.66 -7.95
C ILE A 872 -36.87 -9.46 -8.00
N GLN A 873 -37.70 -9.47 -6.95
CA GLN A 873 -39.02 -10.12 -6.95
C GLN A 873 -39.93 -9.54 -8.01
N LYS A 874 -39.86 -8.25 -8.32
CA LYS A 874 -40.62 -7.65 -9.43
C LYS A 874 -40.16 -8.18 -10.80
N VAL A 875 -38.87 -8.53 -10.94
CA VAL A 875 -38.37 -9.21 -12.14
C VAL A 875 -38.87 -10.65 -12.19
N GLU A 876 -38.84 -11.36 -11.05
CA GLU A 876 -39.33 -12.73 -10.91
C GLU A 876 -40.84 -12.86 -11.25
N SER A 877 -41.63 -11.87 -10.85
CA SER A 877 -43.07 -11.81 -11.12
C SER A 877 -43.42 -11.31 -12.53
N GLY A 878 -42.44 -10.80 -13.30
CA GLY A 878 -42.68 -10.20 -14.62
C GLY A 878 -43.25 -8.77 -14.55
N GLU A 879 -43.28 -8.11 -13.40
CA GLU A 879 -43.64 -6.69 -13.27
C GLU A 879 -42.57 -5.82 -13.92
N TYR A 880 -41.28 -6.20 -13.76
CA TYR A 880 -40.15 -5.64 -14.52
C TYR A 880 -39.69 -6.62 -15.59
N SER A 881 -39.26 -6.08 -16.74
CA SER A 881 -38.58 -6.86 -17.77
C SER A 881 -37.20 -7.33 -17.28
N THR A 882 -36.76 -8.49 -17.69
CA THR A 882 -35.38 -8.97 -17.45
C THR A 882 -34.33 -8.12 -18.17
N GLU A 883 -34.67 -7.42 -19.24
CA GLU A 883 -33.77 -6.60 -20.05
C GLU A 883 -33.85 -5.10 -19.69
N ASP A 884 -34.91 -4.64 -19.03
CA ASP A 884 -35.14 -3.24 -18.66
C ASP A 884 -35.69 -3.15 -17.24
N ASN A 885 -34.83 -2.95 -16.26
CA ASN A 885 -35.17 -2.82 -14.84
C ASN A 885 -34.11 -1.98 -14.10
N PRO A 886 -34.37 -1.50 -12.89
CA PRO A 886 -33.45 -0.66 -12.14
C PRO A 886 -32.08 -1.30 -11.86
N LEU A 887 -31.97 -2.62 -11.76
CA LEU A 887 -30.70 -3.30 -11.46
C LEU A 887 -29.79 -3.34 -12.69
N ILE A 888 -30.33 -3.74 -13.85
CA ILE A 888 -29.54 -3.80 -15.11
C ILE A 888 -29.06 -2.43 -15.55
N ASN A 889 -29.90 -1.40 -15.34
CA ASN A 889 -29.60 -0.02 -15.80
C ASN A 889 -28.82 0.81 -14.78
N SER A 890 -28.60 0.28 -13.57
CA SER A 890 -27.80 0.98 -12.52
C SER A 890 -26.30 1.02 -12.83
N PRO A 891 -25.57 2.00 -12.30
CA PRO A 891 -26.05 3.10 -11.45
C PRO A 891 -26.66 4.25 -12.26
N HIS A 892 -27.62 4.96 -11.67
CA HIS A 892 -28.33 6.07 -12.29
C HIS A 892 -27.66 7.42 -11.95
N THR A 893 -27.17 8.10 -12.97
CA THR A 893 -26.57 9.44 -12.79
C THR A 893 -27.63 10.54 -12.68
N LEU A 894 -27.26 11.66 -12.06
CA LEU A 894 -28.14 12.84 -11.99
C LEU A 894 -28.62 13.27 -13.38
N GLU A 895 -27.73 13.24 -14.40
CA GLU A 895 -28.08 13.61 -15.78
C GLU A 895 -29.14 12.67 -16.37
N MET A 896 -29.04 11.36 -16.12
CA MET A 896 -30.05 10.39 -16.57
C MET A 896 -31.42 10.73 -16.01
N VAL A 897 -31.51 10.99 -14.69
CA VAL A 897 -32.78 11.23 -13.98
C VAL A 897 -33.39 12.58 -14.33
N THR A 898 -32.56 13.60 -14.60
CA THR A 898 -33.02 14.94 -14.98
C THR A 898 -33.26 15.13 -16.47
N SER A 899 -32.87 14.18 -17.31
CA SER A 899 -33.06 14.23 -18.78
C SER A 899 -34.54 14.38 -19.13
N THR A 900 -34.85 15.13 -20.18
CA THR A 900 -36.20 15.24 -20.72
C THR A 900 -36.72 13.93 -21.30
N LYS A 901 -35.81 13.04 -21.75
CA LYS A 901 -36.13 11.71 -22.27
C LYS A 901 -35.90 10.66 -21.16
N TRP A 902 -36.92 9.90 -20.83
CA TRP A 902 -36.86 8.75 -19.95
C TRP A 902 -37.42 7.54 -20.70
N ASN A 903 -36.53 6.66 -21.12
CA ASN A 903 -36.88 5.54 -21.99
C ASN A 903 -36.93 4.20 -21.24
N PHE A 904 -36.95 4.21 -19.90
CA PHE A 904 -37.01 3.03 -19.05
C PHE A 904 -38.45 2.71 -18.67
N SER A 905 -38.74 1.44 -18.44
CA SER A 905 -40.08 0.96 -18.08
C SER A 905 -40.50 1.29 -16.65
N TYR A 906 -39.58 1.67 -15.79
CA TYR A 906 -39.79 2.07 -14.40
C TYR A 906 -39.68 3.59 -14.24
N SER A 907 -40.13 4.12 -13.11
CA SER A 907 -40.16 5.55 -12.85
C SER A 907 -38.79 6.14 -12.49
N ARG A 908 -38.62 7.46 -12.69
CA ARG A 908 -37.46 8.18 -12.20
C ARG A 908 -37.32 8.12 -10.67
N GLU A 909 -38.44 8.04 -9.98
CA GLU A 909 -38.46 7.93 -8.53
C GLU A 909 -37.90 6.60 -8.05
N GLU A 910 -38.30 5.49 -8.65
CA GLU A 910 -37.73 4.15 -8.40
C GLU A 910 -36.24 4.09 -8.73
N ALA A 911 -35.79 4.79 -9.78
CA ALA A 911 -34.38 4.90 -10.11
C ALA A 911 -33.58 5.66 -9.03
N ALA A 912 -34.08 6.85 -8.63
CA ALA A 912 -33.34 7.81 -7.82
C ALA A 912 -33.53 7.61 -6.31
N TYR A 913 -34.74 7.32 -5.88
CA TYR A 913 -35.15 7.29 -4.47
C TYR A 913 -35.91 6.02 -4.11
N PRO A 914 -35.30 4.83 -4.29
CA PRO A 914 -35.95 3.56 -3.97
C PRO A 914 -36.25 3.40 -2.47
N LEU A 915 -35.63 4.20 -1.61
CA LEU A 915 -35.93 4.36 -0.19
C LEU A 915 -36.14 5.84 0.14
N GLU A 916 -37.05 6.15 1.02
CA GLU A 916 -37.37 7.53 1.44
C GLU A 916 -36.16 8.22 2.11
N SER A 917 -35.35 7.46 2.85
CA SER A 917 -34.12 7.97 3.48
C SER A 917 -33.13 8.60 2.51
N LEU A 918 -33.10 8.17 1.26
CA LEU A 918 -32.21 8.69 0.23
C LEU A 918 -32.55 10.13 -0.18
N ARG A 919 -33.77 10.64 0.10
CA ARG A 919 -34.10 12.03 -0.19
C ARG A 919 -33.25 13.03 0.61
N ARG A 920 -32.70 12.60 1.73
CA ARG A 920 -31.87 13.45 2.60
C ARG A 920 -30.40 13.39 2.27
N VAL A 921 -29.89 12.24 1.79
CA VAL A 921 -28.44 11.96 1.67
C VAL A 921 -28.10 11.23 0.37
N LYS A 922 -28.68 11.65 -0.76
CA LYS A 922 -28.44 11.00 -2.05
C LYS A 922 -27.03 11.24 -2.55
N TYR A 923 -26.29 10.16 -2.81
CA TYR A 923 -25.08 10.17 -3.62
C TYR A 923 -25.46 10.00 -5.11
N TRP A 924 -24.90 10.84 -5.96
CA TRP A 924 -25.05 10.74 -7.40
C TRP A 924 -23.78 10.25 -8.05
N PRO A 925 -23.76 9.05 -8.65
CA PRO A 925 -22.57 8.56 -9.34
C PRO A 925 -22.23 9.48 -10.53
N PRO A 926 -20.95 9.80 -10.75
CA PRO A 926 -20.54 10.71 -11.82
C PRO A 926 -20.67 10.10 -13.22
N VAL A 927 -20.68 8.77 -13.32
CA VAL A 927 -20.83 8.00 -14.55
C VAL A 927 -21.82 6.87 -14.35
N SER A 928 -22.47 6.42 -15.42
CA SER A 928 -23.25 5.19 -15.44
C SER A 928 -22.30 3.97 -15.53
N ARG A 929 -22.84 2.78 -15.72
CA ARG A 929 -22.05 1.53 -15.82
C ARG A 929 -20.91 1.67 -16.83
N VAL A 930 -19.69 1.40 -16.39
CA VAL A 930 -18.48 1.52 -17.23
C VAL A 930 -18.34 0.33 -18.17
N ASP A 931 -18.07 0.60 -19.44
CA ASP A 931 -17.82 -0.44 -20.44
C ASP A 931 -16.36 -0.94 -20.35
N ASN A 932 -16.19 -2.07 -19.66
CA ASN A 932 -14.90 -2.70 -19.50
C ASN A 932 -14.35 -3.29 -20.81
N VAL A 933 -15.22 -3.78 -21.68
CA VAL A 933 -14.83 -4.40 -22.95
C VAL A 933 -14.30 -3.35 -23.92
N TYR A 934 -14.98 -2.21 -24.00
CA TYR A 934 -14.49 -1.06 -24.77
C TYR A 934 -13.11 -0.61 -24.30
N GLY A 935 -12.93 -0.43 -22.99
CA GLY A 935 -11.65 0.01 -22.40
C GLY A 935 -10.51 -0.97 -22.63
N ASP A 936 -10.76 -2.28 -22.64
CA ASP A 936 -9.71 -3.28 -22.93
C ASP A 936 -9.33 -3.31 -24.41
N LYS A 937 -10.28 -3.04 -25.31
CA LYS A 937 -10.03 -2.94 -26.75
C LYS A 937 -9.33 -1.62 -27.15
N ASN A 938 -9.58 -0.55 -26.42
CA ASN A 938 -9.09 0.79 -26.68
C ASN A 938 -8.25 1.30 -25.52
N LEU A 939 -7.14 0.65 -25.22
CA LEU A 939 -6.33 0.93 -24.04
C LEU A 939 -5.68 2.31 -24.12
N ILE A 940 -6.09 3.21 -23.22
CA ILE A 940 -5.53 4.55 -23.02
C ILE A 940 -5.14 4.67 -21.55
N CYS A 941 -3.85 4.80 -21.26
CA CYS A 941 -3.30 4.82 -19.90
C CYS A 941 -2.56 6.14 -19.56
N SER A 942 -2.81 7.17 -20.32
CA SER A 942 -2.40 8.56 -20.05
C SER A 942 -3.61 9.47 -20.15
N CYS A 943 -3.51 10.69 -19.62
CA CYS A 943 -4.61 11.67 -19.65
C CYS A 943 -5.12 11.84 -21.09
N PRO A 944 -6.41 11.60 -21.35
CA PRO A 944 -6.98 11.71 -22.69
C PRO A 944 -6.87 13.14 -23.23
N SER A 945 -6.71 13.30 -24.54
CA SER A 945 -6.70 14.62 -25.16
C SER A 945 -8.02 15.36 -24.95
N ILE A 946 -7.99 16.70 -24.95
CA ILE A 946 -9.20 17.54 -24.77
C ILE A 946 -10.29 17.22 -25.79
N GLU A 947 -9.91 16.76 -26.97
CA GLU A 947 -10.86 16.38 -28.02
C GLU A 947 -11.75 15.17 -27.65
N ASN A 948 -11.29 14.36 -26.71
CA ASN A 948 -12.06 13.21 -26.19
C ASN A 948 -13.09 13.61 -25.11
N TYR A 949 -13.15 14.89 -24.74
CA TYR A 949 -14.12 15.43 -23.76
C TYR A 949 -15.35 16.09 -24.43
N LYS A 950 -15.58 15.87 -25.72
CA LYS A 950 -16.73 16.40 -26.45
C LYS A 950 -17.97 15.50 -26.32
#